data_2f2e70678064f6c969fd8e4e8276e43f
#
_entry.id   2f2e70678064f6c969fd8e4e8276e43f
#
_cell.length_a   1.000
_cell.length_b   1.000
_cell.length_c   1.000
_cell.angle_alpha   90.00
_cell.angle_beta   90.00
_cell.angle_gamma   90.00
#
_symmetry.space_group_name_H-M   'P 1'
#
loop_
_entity.id
_entity.type
_entity.pdbx_description
1 polymer ?
#
loop_
_entity_poly.entity_id
_entity_poly.type
_entity_poly.pdbx_seq_one_letter_code
_entity_poly.pdbx_strand_id
1 'polypeptide(L)'
;MLQVGVLGPLVIERDGADVVPSSPKPRALFIDLLLHCGETIGRDRIIDDLWGEQPPATAPGVVQNYVSQLRRYLGADVLATTGQGYALVNELVTTDISEFEAHLDRARTARDDGDIETTQQATADALALWRGEPLADVAFESFAQAEIARLRELRALAIELQLEATIASGRHSDAVAGLESAVVGSPFRERLWWLLMLALYKSGRQADALRAFQRSRDVLAEGLGLEPGPELRDLERAILDQRADLDELLIGPSARPRTRRRTRTQPTMLGRSEEWARIESFLNRLAEDEGGGLLLLTGEPGIGKTRLLDEVRMRTEASGGIAVFARAFEAERGRAYGPWVDSLRDTPLPELDRAQRAVLAALIPELSEEVVQLDDPNRLHDAVVRVLASLAEHAPLVVLLDDLQWVDEPSLALLHYAIRRLADTDLDVSFLASARRGELEDNIACARVIAALRREGAVLELGVGPLAPETIAELTEAIALGADAVDIAAVANGNPLFALEMARALARGDAPLSGIDVLIGDRLARLAEDAHDIVVWVAAFGRGVPPSILKQLAGKGAAELIEPLGELERHGVMHAEDDGSVDFAHDLMRSAAYARFSAAQRSMLHARIASVLASLADPDDELAAEVARHAEAGGDAELCTAACVRAARRCLRLVAYADAEQFVALGRSQARRLSPDDRVAAELELIDVLLHPGVRLKDAGDLAPELADLCSEAQRLGLDAALSRGLRLLAGAYHWGWGDIPRARALMDRAMRLIEDAPSPNLEPLLDAARCLAYLEMDMDRTARLIDGLGTLHALAAESFQYQWGVGLVEAWRGNLDASRIALRRAIEIASVRADFWPSFECTARLVLLELESGQVEAARPLCAPLTELADRLGEGSERSYAAALNAVFGIARGDSGANDDLDDAIAALERIDAVFLVADVLGVAAEWHLRADDLDRAAARAGRALRIAIDVDRPAEAARANALLACIGARTGDADGAARRLAAVEAARESLPAHVEGLRQEAERLLSLEPG
;
A
#
# COMPACT_ATOMS: atom_id res chain seq x y z
N MET A 1 -40.75 0.85 -21.36
CA MET A 1 -39.66 0.31 -20.58
C MET A 1 -39.15 -0.97 -21.20
N LEU A 2 -37.89 -1.20 -21.16
CA LEU A 2 -37.24 -2.39 -21.70
C LEU A 2 -36.91 -3.31 -20.52
N GLN A 3 -37.42 -4.55 -20.55
CA GLN A 3 -37.06 -5.58 -19.57
C GLN A 3 -36.05 -6.52 -20.22
N VAL A 4 -34.90 -6.65 -19.57
CA VAL A 4 -33.77 -7.40 -20.12
C VAL A 4 -33.38 -8.53 -19.16
N GLY A 5 -33.35 -9.75 -19.66
CA GLY A 5 -32.89 -10.91 -18.93
C GLY A 5 -31.60 -11.46 -19.49
N VAL A 6 -30.58 -11.54 -18.61
CA VAL A 6 -29.23 -12.07 -18.93
C VAL A 6 -28.74 -13.12 -17.92
N LEU A 7 -29.53 -13.45 -16.92
CA LEU A 7 -29.30 -14.61 -16.04
C LEU A 7 -29.63 -15.93 -16.73
N GLY A 8 -29.16 -16.09 -17.94
CA GLY A 8 -29.34 -17.18 -18.88
C GLY A 8 -29.19 -16.69 -20.31
N PRO A 9 -29.79 -17.33 -21.32
CA PRO A 9 -29.87 -16.78 -22.66
C PRO A 9 -30.56 -15.43 -22.66
N LEU A 10 -30.08 -14.51 -23.51
CA LEU A 10 -30.60 -13.15 -23.61
C LEU A 10 -32.11 -13.13 -23.94
N VAL A 11 -32.84 -12.41 -23.12
CA VAL A 11 -34.27 -12.10 -23.34
C VAL A 11 -34.42 -10.59 -23.29
N ILE A 12 -35.10 -10.02 -24.25
CA ILE A 12 -35.43 -8.59 -24.28
C ILE A 12 -36.91 -8.43 -24.58
N GLU A 13 -37.64 -7.86 -23.65
CA GLU A 13 -39.05 -7.56 -23.83
C GLU A 13 -39.32 -6.06 -23.82
N ARG A 14 -40.10 -5.61 -24.81
CA ARG A 14 -40.59 -4.24 -24.87
C ARG A 14 -42.10 -4.25 -25.03
N ASP A 15 -42.81 -3.67 -24.06
CA ASP A 15 -44.29 -3.60 -24.06
C ASP A 15 -44.97 -4.98 -24.24
N GLY A 16 -44.34 -6.05 -23.68
CA GLY A 16 -44.80 -7.43 -23.73
C GLY A 16 -44.48 -8.16 -25.04
N ALA A 17 -43.66 -7.60 -25.91
CA ALA A 17 -43.18 -8.25 -27.15
C ALA A 17 -41.69 -8.59 -27.07
N ASP A 18 -41.32 -9.80 -27.48
CA ASP A 18 -39.89 -10.20 -27.62
C ASP A 18 -39.25 -9.47 -28.80
N VAL A 19 -38.14 -8.73 -28.49
CA VAL A 19 -37.43 -7.90 -29.45
C VAL A 19 -35.93 -8.26 -29.52
N VAL A 20 -35.55 -9.49 -29.22
CA VAL A 20 -34.14 -9.97 -29.25
C VAL A 20 -33.56 -9.94 -30.67
N PRO A 21 -32.39 -9.31 -30.89
CA PRO A 21 -31.74 -9.31 -32.19
C PRO A 21 -31.34 -10.72 -32.63
N SER A 22 -31.61 -11.09 -33.89
CA SER A 22 -31.34 -12.43 -34.42
C SER A 22 -29.85 -12.74 -34.60
N SER A 23 -29.00 -11.73 -34.78
CA SER A 23 -27.58 -11.88 -35.10
C SER A 23 -26.70 -11.81 -33.84
N PRO A 24 -25.60 -12.64 -33.74
CA PRO A 24 -24.76 -12.70 -32.53
C PRO A 24 -24.04 -11.39 -32.19
N LYS A 25 -23.39 -10.73 -33.17
CA LYS A 25 -22.61 -9.52 -32.90
C LYS A 25 -23.44 -8.30 -32.44
N PRO A 26 -24.64 -8.01 -33.00
CA PRO A 26 -25.55 -7.02 -32.40
C PRO A 26 -26.01 -7.37 -30.98
N ARG A 27 -26.16 -8.67 -30.62
CA ARG A 27 -26.45 -9.09 -29.24
C ARG A 27 -25.26 -8.80 -28.35
N ALA A 28 -24.05 -9.15 -28.77
CA ALA A 28 -22.83 -8.87 -28.02
C ALA A 28 -22.66 -7.36 -27.78
N LEU A 29 -22.86 -6.53 -28.81
CA LEU A 29 -22.87 -5.08 -28.64
C LEU A 29 -23.93 -4.58 -27.64
N PHE A 30 -25.13 -5.14 -27.70
CA PHE A 30 -26.18 -4.76 -26.76
C PHE A 30 -25.84 -5.14 -25.32
N ILE A 31 -25.26 -6.33 -25.11
CA ILE A 31 -24.84 -6.81 -23.79
C ILE A 31 -23.69 -5.96 -23.26
N ASP A 32 -22.70 -5.62 -24.10
CA ASP A 32 -21.59 -4.73 -23.73
C ASP A 32 -22.11 -3.37 -23.24
N LEU A 33 -23.02 -2.75 -23.99
CA LEU A 33 -23.69 -1.50 -23.59
C LEU A 33 -24.55 -1.67 -22.32
N LEU A 34 -25.16 -2.85 -22.10
CA LEU A 34 -25.96 -3.17 -20.93
C LEU A 34 -25.10 -3.25 -19.66
N LEU A 35 -23.93 -3.88 -19.75
CA LEU A 35 -22.99 -4.00 -18.63
C LEU A 35 -22.42 -2.65 -18.19
N HIS A 36 -22.49 -1.64 -19.07
CA HIS A 36 -22.11 -0.26 -18.81
C HIS A 36 -23.32 0.69 -18.89
N CYS A 37 -24.49 0.22 -18.45
CA CYS A 37 -25.72 0.99 -18.59
C CYS A 37 -25.63 2.33 -17.87
N GLY A 38 -25.96 3.44 -18.57
CA GLY A 38 -25.80 4.82 -18.09
C GLY A 38 -24.44 5.45 -18.40
N GLU A 39 -23.44 4.68 -18.81
CA GLU A 39 -22.11 5.18 -19.22
C GLU A 39 -22.00 5.25 -20.76
N THR A 40 -21.15 6.14 -21.24
CA THR A 40 -20.87 6.26 -22.67
C THR A 40 -19.66 5.39 -23.02
N ILE A 41 -19.86 4.34 -23.82
CA ILE A 41 -18.75 3.54 -24.34
C ILE A 41 -18.26 4.13 -25.67
N GLY A 42 -16.96 4.42 -25.73
CA GLY A 42 -16.30 4.92 -26.94
C GLY A 42 -16.32 3.89 -28.06
N ARG A 43 -16.38 4.36 -29.30
CA ARG A 43 -16.45 3.48 -30.48
C ARG A 43 -15.26 2.54 -30.62
N ASP A 44 -14.08 3.03 -30.27
CA ASP A 44 -12.85 2.22 -30.37
C ASP A 44 -12.88 1.08 -29.36
N ARG A 45 -13.34 1.33 -28.11
CA ARG A 45 -13.54 0.29 -27.12
C ARG A 45 -14.56 -0.77 -27.57
N ILE A 46 -15.68 -0.35 -28.14
CA ILE A 46 -16.67 -1.28 -28.70
C ILE A 46 -16.06 -2.18 -29.79
N ILE A 47 -15.15 -1.63 -30.61
CA ILE A 47 -14.45 -2.38 -31.64
C ILE A 47 -13.52 -3.42 -30.99
N ASP A 48 -12.76 -3.03 -29.98
CA ASP A 48 -11.88 -3.93 -29.23
C ASP A 48 -12.67 -5.04 -28.53
N ASP A 49 -13.77 -4.71 -27.87
CA ASP A 49 -14.63 -5.67 -27.15
C ASP A 49 -15.29 -6.66 -28.11
N LEU A 50 -15.65 -6.26 -29.34
CA LEU A 50 -16.30 -7.12 -30.31
C LEU A 50 -15.35 -7.96 -31.19
N TRP A 51 -14.12 -7.51 -31.44
CA TRP A 51 -13.21 -8.18 -32.38
C TRP A 51 -11.79 -8.44 -31.84
N GLY A 52 -11.45 -7.89 -30.66
CA GLY A 52 -10.10 -7.99 -30.06
C GLY A 52 -9.03 -7.45 -31.00
N GLU A 53 -7.92 -8.16 -31.10
CA GLU A 53 -6.76 -7.75 -31.93
C GLU A 53 -6.97 -7.82 -33.45
N GLN A 54 -8.12 -8.30 -33.93
CA GLN A 54 -8.35 -8.51 -35.36
C GLN A 54 -9.64 -7.83 -35.87
N PRO A 55 -9.79 -6.50 -35.70
CA PRO A 55 -10.96 -5.79 -36.21
C PRO A 55 -10.92 -5.72 -37.76
N PRO A 56 -12.08 -5.88 -38.43
CA PRO A 56 -12.14 -5.66 -39.86
C PRO A 56 -11.89 -4.18 -40.23
N ALA A 57 -11.27 -3.90 -41.37
CA ALA A 57 -11.00 -2.50 -41.80
C ALA A 57 -12.27 -1.61 -41.85
N THR A 58 -13.45 -2.21 -41.92
CA THR A 58 -14.74 -1.53 -41.95
C THR A 58 -15.43 -1.47 -40.60
N ALA A 59 -14.76 -1.87 -39.51
CA ALA A 59 -15.35 -1.99 -38.17
C ALA A 59 -16.15 -0.76 -37.73
N PRO A 60 -15.70 0.50 -37.86
CA PRO A 60 -16.47 1.67 -37.46
C PRO A 60 -17.82 1.80 -38.18
N GLY A 61 -17.88 1.47 -39.45
CA GLY A 61 -19.14 1.45 -40.23
C GLY A 61 -20.06 0.28 -39.83
N VAL A 62 -19.45 -0.86 -39.46
CA VAL A 62 -20.19 -2.03 -39.03
C VAL A 62 -20.83 -1.78 -37.65
N VAL A 63 -20.15 -1.15 -36.70
CA VAL A 63 -20.70 -0.73 -35.39
C VAL A 63 -21.89 0.21 -35.61
N GLN A 64 -21.78 1.22 -36.50
CA GLN A 64 -22.90 2.11 -36.82
C GLN A 64 -24.13 1.36 -37.36
N ASN A 65 -23.90 0.34 -38.17
CA ASN A 65 -24.97 -0.51 -38.70
C ASN A 65 -25.63 -1.33 -37.57
N TYR A 66 -24.83 -1.88 -36.65
CA TYR A 66 -25.37 -2.62 -35.49
C TYR A 66 -26.17 -1.71 -34.58
N VAL A 67 -25.69 -0.51 -34.28
CA VAL A 67 -26.41 0.52 -33.53
C VAL A 67 -27.75 0.88 -34.21
N SER A 68 -27.74 1.03 -35.54
CA SER A 68 -28.94 1.30 -36.33
C SER A 68 -29.93 0.12 -36.29
N GLN A 69 -29.42 -1.10 -36.28
CA GLN A 69 -30.24 -2.31 -36.07
C GLN A 69 -30.83 -2.33 -34.68
N LEU A 70 -30.01 -2.14 -33.65
CA LEU A 70 -30.46 -2.13 -32.25
C LEU A 70 -31.57 -1.08 -32.05
N ARG A 71 -31.42 0.14 -32.54
CA ARG A 71 -32.42 1.18 -32.50
C ARG A 71 -33.75 0.79 -33.15
N ARG A 72 -33.69 -0.05 -34.19
CA ARG A 72 -34.91 -0.57 -34.85
C ARG A 72 -35.62 -1.61 -34.02
N TYR A 73 -34.89 -2.45 -33.26
CA TYR A 73 -35.47 -3.46 -32.37
C TYR A 73 -35.92 -2.85 -31.04
N LEU A 74 -35.04 -2.05 -30.42
CA LEU A 74 -35.20 -1.56 -29.04
C LEU A 74 -35.96 -0.23 -28.94
N GLY A 75 -35.96 0.57 -30.04
CA GLY A 75 -36.44 1.94 -30.08
C GLY A 75 -35.27 2.92 -30.11
N ALA A 76 -35.51 4.07 -30.77
CA ALA A 76 -34.47 5.09 -30.93
C ALA A 76 -34.17 5.88 -29.64
N ASP A 77 -35.07 5.83 -28.68
CA ASP A 77 -35.03 6.46 -27.37
C ASP A 77 -34.17 5.74 -26.34
N VAL A 78 -33.96 4.44 -26.52
CA VAL A 78 -33.23 3.59 -25.56
C VAL A 78 -31.70 3.68 -25.72
N LEU A 79 -31.22 3.98 -26.94
CA LEU A 79 -29.80 4.02 -27.26
C LEU A 79 -29.35 5.40 -27.71
N ALA A 80 -28.73 6.14 -26.81
CA ALA A 80 -28.21 7.49 -27.06
C ALA A 80 -26.89 7.47 -27.84
N THR A 81 -26.61 8.56 -28.59
CA THR A 81 -25.27 8.83 -29.14
C THR A 81 -24.71 10.03 -28.39
N THR A 82 -23.57 9.90 -27.77
CA THR A 82 -22.92 10.93 -26.96
C THR A 82 -21.49 11.11 -27.44
N GLY A 83 -21.18 12.24 -28.09
CA GLY A 83 -19.86 12.49 -28.65
C GLY A 83 -19.44 11.43 -29.68
N GLN A 84 -18.37 10.66 -29.41
CA GLN A 84 -17.90 9.57 -30.29
C GLN A 84 -18.31 8.19 -29.79
N GLY A 85 -19.27 8.07 -28.87
CA GLY A 85 -19.69 6.81 -28.26
C GLY A 85 -21.18 6.60 -28.25
N TYR A 86 -21.60 5.50 -27.61
CA TYR A 86 -23.00 5.10 -27.44
C TYR A 86 -23.25 4.74 -25.97
N ALA A 87 -24.49 4.99 -25.50
CA ALA A 87 -24.92 4.67 -24.14
C ALA A 87 -26.37 4.17 -24.15
N LEU A 88 -26.71 3.20 -23.29
CA LEU A 88 -28.09 2.88 -22.96
C LEU A 88 -28.62 3.88 -21.93
N VAL A 89 -29.86 4.27 -22.11
CA VAL A 89 -30.54 5.21 -21.20
C VAL A 89 -31.06 4.42 -20.01
N ASN A 90 -30.43 4.60 -18.85
CA ASN A 90 -30.65 3.81 -17.64
C ASN A 90 -32.12 3.80 -17.17
N GLU A 91 -32.81 4.95 -17.25
CA GLU A 91 -34.19 5.11 -16.81
C GLU A 91 -35.20 4.29 -17.65
N LEU A 92 -34.78 3.78 -18.80
CA LEU A 92 -35.61 3.04 -19.73
C LEU A 92 -35.36 1.52 -19.70
N VAL A 93 -34.36 1.03 -18.95
CA VAL A 93 -33.93 -0.35 -18.90
C VAL A 93 -34.02 -0.90 -17.48
N THR A 94 -34.65 -2.09 -17.34
CA THR A 94 -34.63 -2.89 -16.10
C THR A 94 -34.04 -4.26 -16.42
N THR A 95 -33.19 -4.77 -15.52
CA THR A 95 -32.51 -6.05 -15.73
C THR A 95 -32.88 -7.07 -14.67
N ASP A 96 -32.84 -8.36 -15.05
CA ASP A 96 -32.98 -9.46 -14.10
C ASP A 96 -31.78 -9.52 -13.12
N ILE A 97 -30.65 -8.92 -13.43
CA ILE A 97 -29.52 -8.74 -12.50
C ILE A 97 -29.93 -7.84 -11.34
N SER A 98 -30.49 -6.66 -11.62
CA SER A 98 -30.90 -5.71 -10.58
C SER A 98 -32.02 -6.27 -9.69
N GLU A 99 -32.95 -7.06 -10.26
CA GLU A 99 -33.97 -7.75 -9.48
C GLU A 99 -33.37 -8.85 -8.60
N PHE A 100 -32.43 -9.62 -9.14
CA PHE A 100 -31.71 -10.65 -8.40
C PHE A 100 -30.94 -10.07 -7.20
N GLU A 101 -30.20 -9.00 -7.42
CA GLU A 101 -29.45 -8.32 -6.37
C GLU A 101 -30.37 -7.74 -5.28
N ALA A 102 -31.46 -7.12 -5.66
CA ALA A 102 -32.45 -6.62 -4.70
C ALA A 102 -33.06 -7.75 -3.84
N HIS A 103 -33.36 -8.92 -4.45
CA HIS A 103 -33.83 -10.09 -3.71
C HIS A 103 -32.75 -10.65 -2.80
N LEU A 104 -31.50 -10.71 -3.24
CA LEU A 104 -30.37 -11.20 -2.46
C LEU A 104 -30.08 -10.29 -1.25
N ASP A 105 -30.13 -8.98 -1.42
CA ASP A 105 -29.95 -8.02 -0.32
C ASP A 105 -31.08 -8.10 0.70
N ARG A 106 -32.33 -8.27 0.23
CA ARG A 106 -33.45 -8.54 1.12
C ARG A 106 -33.26 -9.86 1.90
N ALA A 107 -32.74 -10.91 1.25
CA ALA A 107 -32.43 -12.16 1.91
C ALA A 107 -31.33 -12.03 2.96
N ARG A 108 -30.29 -11.25 2.68
CA ARG A 108 -29.20 -10.96 3.64
C ARG A 108 -29.73 -10.22 4.87
N THR A 109 -30.49 -9.15 4.65
CA THR A 109 -31.10 -8.37 5.74
C THR A 109 -32.01 -9.24 6.59
N ALA A 110 -32.90 -10.03 5.96
CA ALA A 110 -33.80 -10.92 6.68
C ALA A 110 -33.07 -12.01 7.48
N ARG A 111 -31.96 -12.57 6.93
CA ARG A 111 -31.10 -13.50 7.66
C ARG A 111 -30.48 -12.85 8.88
N ASP A 112 -29.96 -11.63 8.75
CA ASP A 112 -29.30 -10.89 9.83
C ASP A 112 -30.31 -10.50 10.93
N ASP A 113 -31.58 -10.27 10.56
CA ASP A 113 -32.69 -10.07 11.47
C ASP A 113 -33.25 -11.38 12.08
N GLY A 114 -32.74 -12.54 11.62
CA GLY A 114 -33.22 -13.85 12.09
C GLY A 114 -34.60 -14.26 11.51
N ASP A 115 -35.10 -13.56 10.49
CA ASP A 115 -36.35 -13.86 9.79
C ASP A 115 -36.14 -14.96 8.72
N ILE A 116 -36.23 -16.20 9.18
CA ILE A 116 -36.04 -17.41 8.35
C ILE A 116 -37.03 -17.48 7.18
N GLU A 117 -38.27 -17.06 7.40
CA GLU A 117 -39.32 -17.16 6.39
C GLU A 117 -39.08 -16.17 5.24
N THR A 118 -38.78 -14.92 5.55
CA THR A 118 -38.43 -13.91 4.55
C THR A 118 -37.12 -14.25 3.83
N THR A 119 -36.12 -14.81 4.54
CA THR A 119 -34.88 -15.29 3.92
C THR A 119 -35.13 -16.38 2.89
N GLN A 120 -35.95 -17.37 3.22
CA GLN A 120 -36.32 -18.45 2.29
C GLN A 120 -37.07 -17.95 1.06
N GLN A 121 -38.03 -17.04 1.26
CA GLN A 121 -38.81 -16.50 0.15
C GLN A 121 -37.92 -15.64 -0.77
N ALA A 122 -37.13 -14.74 -0.20
CA ALA A 122 -36.27 -13.83 -0.97
C ALA A 122 -35.19 -14.61 -1.76
N THR A 123 -34.57 -15.62 -1.16
CA THR A 123 -33.61 -16.48 -1.88
C THR A 123 -34.26 -17.33 -2.97
N ALA A 124 -35.48 -17.81 -2.74
CA ALA A 124 -36.24 -18.57 -3.75
C ALA A 124 -36.60 -17.66 -4.94
N ASP A 125 -37.09 -16.44 -4.68
CA ASP A 125 -37.40 -15.44 -5.70
C ASP A 125 -36.14 -15.07 -6.52
N ALA A 126 -35.02 -14.84 -5.85
CA ALA A 126 -33.72 -14.57 -6.49
C ALA A 126 -33.30 -15.72 -7.43
N LEU A 127 -33.28 -16.93 -6.95
CA LEU A 127 -32.88 -18.10 -7.74
C LEU A 127 -33.85 -18.45 -8.87
N ALA A 128 -35.11 -18.06 -8.76
CA ALA A 128 -36.10 -18.27 -9.83
C ALA A 128 -35.83 -17.42 -11.09
N LEU A 129 -35.09 -16.32 -10.96
CA LEU A 129 -34.68 -15.48 -12.10
C LEU A 129 -33.62 -16.14 -13.00
N TRP A 130 -32.96 -17.18 -12.50
CA TRP A 130 -31.91 -17.88 -13.26
C TRP A 130 -32.50 -18.88 -14.24
N ARG A 131 -32.23 -18.66 -15.53
CA ARG A 131 -32.66 -19.51 -16.63
C ARG A 131 -31.55 -20.39 -17.21
N GLY A 132 -30.28 -20.18 -16.75
CA GLY A 132 -29.10 -20.91 -17.22
C GLY A 132 -27.80 -20.30 -16.78
N GLU A 133 -26.76 -20.44 -17.61
CA GLU A 133 -25.50 -19.76 -17.41
C GLU A 133 -25.66 -18.26 -17.68
N PRO A 134 -25.14 -17.39 -16.81
CA PRO A 134 -25.29 -15.95 -16.99
C PRO A 134 -24.55 -15.49 -18.24
N LEU A 135 -25.15 -14.50 -18.95
CA LEU A 135 -24.57 -13.92 -20.16
C LEU A 135 -24.23 -14.98 -21.23
N ALA A 136 -25.05 -16.00 -21.37
CA ALA A 136 -24.80 -17.18 -22.24
C ALA A 136 -24.47 -16.81 -23.69
N ASP A 137 -25.04 -15.72 -24.22
CA ASP A 137 -24.83 -15.25 -25.59
C ASP A 137 -23.42 -14.66 -25.82
N VAL A 138 -22.71 -14.32 -24.76
CA VAL A 138 -21.35 -13.74 -24.77
C VAL A 138 -20.37 -14.50 -23.86
N ALA A 139 -20.66 -15.77 -23.57
CA ALA A 139 -19.91 -16.59 -22.62
C ALA A 139 -18.40 -16.73 -22.96
N PHE A 140 -17.98 -16.43 -24.19
CA PHE A 140 -16.58 -16.51 -24.64
C PHE A 140 -15.98 -15.15 -24.98
N GLU A 141 -16.72 -14.04 -24.85
CA GLU A 141 -16.21 -12.70 -25.10
C GLU A 141 -15.46 -12.19 -23.84
N SER A 142 -14.30 -11.57 -24.05
CA SER A 142 -13.42 -11.15 -22.95
C SER A 142 -14.06 -10.12 -22.02
N PHE A 143 -14.81 -9.16 -22.57
CA PHE A 143 -15.47 -8.10 -21.81
C PHE A 143 -16.52 -8.61 -20.80
N ALA A 144 -17.07 -9.83 -21.03
CA ALA A 144 -18.11 -10.40 -20.17
C ALA A 144 -17.57 -11.29 -19.03
N GLN A 145 -16.29 -11.70 -19.06
CA GLN A 145 -15.76 -12.71 -18.15
C GLN A 145 -15.80 -12.30 -16.68
N ALA A 146 -15.44 -11.07 -16.38
CA ALA A 146 -15.48 -10.54 -15.01
C ALA A 146 -16.89 -10.56 -14.43
N GLU A 147 -17.87 -10.14 -15.23
CA GLU A 147 -19.26 -10.10 -14.80
C GLU A 147 -19.87 -11.52 -14.68
N ILE A 148 -19.53 -12.43 -15.58
CA ILE A 148 -19.92 -13.85 -15.46
C ILE A 148 -19.39 -14.46 -14.16
N ALA A 149 -18.14 -14.19 -13.82
CA ALA A 149 -17.54 -14.67 -12.58
C ALA A 149 -18.26 -14.07 -11.35
N ARG A 150 -18.52 -12.76 -11.35
CA ARG A 150 -19.26 -12.07 -10.29
C ARG A 150 -20.67 -12.64 -10.09
N LEU A 151 -21.42 -12.81 -11.16
CA LEU A 151 -22.78 -13.34 -11.11
C LEU A 151 -22.81 -14.80 -10.61
N ARG A 152 -21.84 -15.63 -11.01
CA ARG A 152 -21.72 -17.01 -10.49
C ARG A 152 -21.47 -17.04 -8.99
N GLU A 153 -20.63 -16.14 -8.48
CA GLU A 153 -20.39 -15.98 -7.04
C GLU A 153 -21.64 -15.55 -6.28
N LEU A 154 -22.39 -14.59 -6.80
CA LEU A 154 -23.65 -14.16 -6.19
C LEU A 154 -24.71 -15.26 -6.21
N ARG A 155 -24.78 -16.07 -7.28
CA ARG A 155 -25.65 -17.25 -7.34
C ARG A 155 -25.27 -18.29 -6.29
N ALA A 156 -23.98 -18.58 -6.13
CA ALA A 156 -23.49 -19.52 -5.14
C ALA A 156 -23.86 -19.07 -3.72
N LEU A 157 -23.75 -17.77 -3.44
CA LEU A 157 -24.15 -17.17 -2.17
C LEU A 157 -25.67 -17.28 -1.95
N ALA A 158 -26.50 -17.04 -2.97
CA ALA A 158 -27.96 -17.21 -2.86
C ALA A 158 -28.35 -18.66 -2.53
N ILE A 159 -27.68 -19.65 -3.14
CA ILE A 159 -27.87 -21.07 -2.84
C ILE A 159 -27.46 -21.39 -1.40
N GLU A 160 -26.35 -20.85 -0.96
CA GLU A 160 -25.85 -21.02 0.40
C GLU A 160 -26.83 -20.47 1.45
N LEU A 161 -27.31 -19.23 1.26
CA LEU A 161 -28.33 -18.63 2.14
C LEU A 161 -29.64 -19.41 2.16
N GLN A 162 -30.09 -19.91 1.02
CA GLN A 162 -31.30 -20.72 0.93
C GLN A 162 -31.18 -22.05 1.70
N LEU A 163 -30.03 -22.72 1.58
CA LEU A 163 -29.77 -23.99 2.27
C LEU A 163 -29.57 -23.76 3.78
N GLU A 164 -28.89 -22.68 4.15
CA GLU A 164 -28.76 -22.24 5.56
C GLU A 164 -30.14 -22.00 6.20
N ALA A 165 -30.98 -21.20 5.56
CA ALA A 165 -32.35 -20.95 6.02
C ALA A 165 -33.23 -22.24 6.08
N THR A 166 -32.98 -23.19 5.17
CA THR A 166 -33.66 -24.50 5.18
C THR A 166 -33.25 -25.33 6.40
N ILE A 167 -31.96 -25.30 6.78
CA ILE A 167 -31.49 -25.96 7.99
C ILE A 167 -32.05 -25.23 9.24
N ALA A 168 -32.03 -23.91 9.26
CA ALA A 168 -32.55 -23.10 10.35
C ALA A 168 -34.06 -23.31 10.61
N SER A 169 -34.84 -23.60 9.56
CA SER A 169 -36.24 -23.94 9.70
C SER A 169 -36.52 -25.36 10.22
N GLY A 170 -35.47 -26.12 10.58
CA GLY A 170 -35.61 -27.52 11.09
C GLY A 170 -35.71 -28.60 9.99
N ARG A 171 -35.69 -28.23 8.71
CA ARG A 171 -35.79 -29.15 7.57
C ARG A 171 -34.42 -29.69 7.15
N HIS A 172 -33.70 -30.27 8.11
CA HIS A 172 -32.29 -30.68 7.91
C HIS A 172 -32.15 -31.74 6.79
N SER A 173 -33.02 -32.71 6.75
CA SER A 173 -32.99 -33.78 5.73
C SER A 173 -33.23 -33.27 4.31
N ASP A 174 -34.05 -32.21 4.16
CA ASP A 174 -34.35 -31.62 2.85
C ASP A 174 -33.13 -30.86 2.32
N ALA A 175 -32.36 -30.23 3.21
CA ALA A 175 -31.15 -29.50 2.85
C ALA A 175 -30.00 -30.40 2.35
N VAL A 176 -29.93 -31.67 2.82
CA VAL A 176 -28.81 -32.59 2.49
C VAL A 176 -28.67 -32.80 0.98
N ALA A 177 -29.78 -33.07 0.26
CA ALA A 177 -29.69 -33.30 -1.17
C ALA A 177 -29.25 -32.08 -1.96
N GLY A 178 -29.70 -30.88 -1.57
CA GLY A 178 -29.24 -29.59 -2.15
C GLY A 178 -27.78 -29.35 -1.88
N LEU A 179 -27.32 -29.61 -0.65
CA LEU A 179 -25.93 -29.43 -0.24
C LEU A 179 -24.99 -30.41 -0.95
N GLU A 180 -25.37 -31.69 -1.11
CA GLU A 180 -24.56 -32.65 -1.88
C GLU A 180 -24.40 -32.20 -3.35
N SER A 181 -25.42 -31.58 -3.95
CA SER A 181 -25.32 -31.01 -5.29
C SER A 181 -24.45 -29.74 -5.30
N ALA A 182 -24.59 -28.87 -4.30
CA ALA A 182 -23.86 -27.62 -4.20
C ALA A 182 -22.36 -27.83 -4.00
N VAL A 183 -21.93 -28.79 -3.17
CA VAL A 183 -20.50 -29.12 -2.97
C VAL A 183 -19.87 -29.74 -4.21
N VAL A 184 -20.62 -30.40 -5.07
CA VAL A 184 -20.12 -30.89 -6.37
C VAL A 184 -19.93 -29.72 -7.33
N GLY A 185 -20.84 -28.74 -7.33
CA GLY A 185 -20.75 -27.54 -8.19
C GLY A 185 -19.70 -26.51 -7.74
N SER A 186 -19.40 -26.47 -6.44
CA SER A 186 -18.44 -25.52 -5.85
C SER A 186 -17.59 -26.25 -4.78
N PRO A 187 -16.68 -27.14 -5.20
CA PRO A 187 -16.00 -28.08 -4.31
C PRO A 187 -15.01 -27.42 -3.32
N PHE A 188 -14.51 -26.22 -3.64
CA PHE A 188 -13.57 -25.48 -2.79
C PHE A 188 -14.25 -24.50 -1.82
N ARG A 189 -15.58 -24.45 -1.81
CA ARG A 189 -16.36 -23.58 -0.93
C ARG A 189 -16.63 -24.27 0.41
N GLU A 190 -15.74 -24.04 1.39
CA GLU A 190 -15.78 -24.73 2.68
C GLU A 190 -17.09 -24.53 3.46
N ARG A 191 -17.76 -23.38 3.31
CA ARG A 191 -19.05 -23.12 3.96
C ARG A 191 -20.13 -24.12 3.54
N LEU A 192 -20.15 -24.58 2.29
CA LEU A 192 -21.10 -25.60 1.82
C LEU A 192 -20.82 -26.97 2.47
N TRP A 193 -19.56 -27.33 2.65
CA TRP A 193 -19.17 -28.54 3.37
C TRP A 193 -19.57 -28.45 4.84
N TRP A 194 -19.37 -27.28 5.46
CA TRP A 194 -19.77 -27.01 6.84
C TRP A 194 -21.29 -27.18 7.02
N LEU A 195 -22.10 -26.59 6.15
CA LEU A 195 -23.54 -26.73 6.16
C LEU A 195 -23.97 -28.19 5.93
N LEU A 196 -23.31 -28.93 5.03
CA LEU A 196 -23.57 -30.33 4.76
C LEU A 196 -23.30 -31.20 6.01
N MET A 197 -22.20 -31.01 6.66
CA MET A 197 -21.85 -31.72 7.90
C MET A 197 -22.89 -31.46 8.99
N LEU A 198 -23.27 -30.19 9.18
CA LEU A 198 -24.29 -29.82 10.16
C LEU A 198 -25.66 -30.45 9.85
N ALA A 199 -26.12 -30.36 8.59
CA ALA A 199 -27.37 -30.94 8.15
C ALA A 199 -27.42 -32.47 8.34
N LEU A 200 -26.33 -33.17 8.03
CA LEU A 200 -26.19 -34.62 8.22
C LEU A 200 -26.21 -34.96 9.72
N TYR A 201 -25.46 -34.23 10.53
CA TYR A 201 -25.43 -34.45 11.98
C TYR A 201 -26.81 -34.25 12.62
N LYS A 202 -27.49 -33.13 12.32
CA LYS A 202 -28.85 -32.85 12.80
C LYS A 202 -29.90 -33.82 12.30
N SER A 203 -29.64 -34.48 11.17
CA SER A 203 -30.48 -35.60 10.67
C SER A 203 -30.15 -36.93 11.34
N GLY A 204 -29.31 -36.98 12.38
CA GLY A 204 -28.87 -38.17 13.10
C GLY A 204 -27.85 -39.04 12.33
N ARG A 205 -27.27 -38.50 11.27
CA ARG A 205 -26.31 -39.17 10.38
C ARG A 205 -24.86 -38.77 10.70
N GLN A 206 -24.43 -38.93 11.98
CA GLN A 206 -23.12 -38.53 12.45
C GLN A 206 -21.95 -39.10 11.61
N ALA A 207 -22.02 -40.40 11.27
CA ALA A 207 -20.97 -41.05 10.48
C ALA A 207 -20.85 -40.46 9.07
N ASP A 208 -21.95 -40.00 8.48
CA ASP A 208 -21.99 -39.38 7.17
C ASP A 208 -21.42 -37.93 7.24
N ALA A 209 -21.68 -37.20 8.34
CA ALA A 209 -21.10 -35.87 8.58
C ALA A 209 -19.57 -35.93 8.64
N LEU A 210 -19.04 -36.89 9.38
CA LEU A 210 -17.56 -37.08 9.47
C LEU A 210 -16.99 -37.56 8.12
N ARG A 211 -17.72 -38.37 7.33
CA ARG A 211 -17.27 -38.68 5.97
C ARG A 211 -17.30 -37.47 5.03
N ALA A 212 -18.24 -36.56 5.21
CA ALA A 212 -18.26 -35.30 4.44
C ALA A 212 -17.01 -34.44 4.74
N PHE A 213 -16.58 -34.39 5.99
CA PHE A 213 -15.31 -33.75 6.36
C PHE A 213 -14.11 -34.38 5.65
N GLN A 214 -13.98 -35.72 5.66
CA GLN A 214 -12.89 -36.38 4.97
C GLN A 214 -12.89 -36.09 3.46
N ARG A 215 -14.09 -36.12 2.82
CA ARG A 215 -14.22 -35.73 1.40
C ARG A 215 -13.79 -34.30 1.14
N SER A 216 -14.18 -33.36 2.02
CA SER A 216 -13.76 -31.95 1.88
C SER A 216 -12.23 -31.80 1.98
N ARG A 217 -11.63 -32.52 2.91
CA ARG A 217 -10.17 -32.52 3.09
C ARG A 217 -9.45 -33.08 1.86
N ASP A 218 -9.92 -34.20 1.31
CA ASP A 218 -9.33 -34.79 0.12
C ASP A 218 -9.44 -33.82 -1.08
N VAL A 219 -10.59 -33.19 -1.26
CA VAL A 219 -10.83 -32.21 -2.35
C VAL A 219 -9.93 -30.99 -2.22
N LEU A 220 -9.80 -30.43 -1.02
CA LEU A 220 -8.95 -29.25 -0.77
C LEU A 220 -7.46 -29.60 -0.92
N ALA A 221 -7.04 -30.77 -0.44
CA ALA A 221 -5.66 -31.23 -0.55
C ALA A 221 -5.27 -31.53 -2.00
N GLU A 222 -6.12 -32.23 -2.76
CA GLU A 222 -5.85 -32.59 -4.15
C GLU A 222 -5.97 -31.39 -5.12
N GLY A 223 -6.90 -30.47 -4.87
CA GLY A 223 -7.17 -29.35 -5.77
C GLY A 223 -6.36 -28.10 -5.50
N LEU A 224 -6.08 -27.76 -4.23
CA LEU A 224 -5.43 -26.53 -3.81
C LEU A 224 -4.17 -26.76 -2.96
N GLY A 225 -3.89 -28.01 -2.52
CA GLY A 225 -2.79 -28.29 -1.57
C GLY A 225 -3.04 -27.77 -0.15
N LEU A 226 -4.31 -27.48 0.20
CA LEU A 226 -4.69 -26.88 1.48
C LEU A 226 -5.37 -27.90 2.41
N GLU A 227 -5.20 -27.72 3.72
CA GLU A 227 -6.01 -28.40 4.75
C GLU A 227 -7.30 -27.62 5.00
N PRO A 228 -8.41 -28.27 5.43
CA PRO A 228 -9.65 -27.58 5.76
C PRO A 228 -9.46 -26.45 6.76
N GLY A 229 -10.16 -25.35 6.58
CA GLY A 229 -10.14 -24.18 7.44
C GLY A 229 -10.57 -24.45 8.89
N PRO A 230 -10.32 -23.51 9.81
CA PRO A 230 -10.60 -23.69 11.25
C PRO A 230 -12.08 -23.99 11.53
N GLU A 231 -13.00 -23.32 10.88
CA GLU A 231 -14.45 -23.51 11.09
C GLU A 231 -14.90 -24.95 10.78
N LEU A 232 -14.37 -25.53 9.72
CA LEU A 232 -14.74 -26.88 9.32
C LEU A 232 -14.14 -27.93 10.27
N ARG A 233 -12.91 -27.70 10.74
CA ARG A 233 -12.24 -28.54 11.74
C ARG A 233 -12.91 -28.44 13.13
N ASP A 234 -13.37 -27.26 13.49
CA ASP A 234 -14.07 -27.06 14.76
C ASP A 234 -15.44 -27.73 14.77
N LEU A 235 -16.15 -27.72 13.63
CA LEU A 235 -17.38 -28.47 13.48
C LEU A 235 -17.14 -29.99 13.55
N GLU A 236 -16.08 -30.52 12.91
CA GLU A 236 -15.71 -31.93 13.03
C GLU A 236 -15.50 -32.31 14.50
N ARG A 237 -14.71 -31.51 15.23
CA ARG A 237 -14.43 -31.75 16.65
C ARG A 237 -15.71 -31.67 17.50
N ALA A 238 -16.57 -30.69 17.24
CA ALA A 238 -17.84 -30.53 17.94
C ALA A 238 -18.78 -31.72 17.71
N ILE A 239 -18.78 -32.29 16.49
CA ILE A 239 -19.54 -33.50 16.14
C ILE A 239 -18.96 -34.75 16.85
N LEU A 240 -17.64 -34.88 16.94
CA LEU A 240 -16.95 -35.95 17.66
C LEU A 240 -17.26 -35.90 19.17
N ASP A 241 -17.22 -34.71 19.74
CA ASP A 241 -17.48 -34.48 21.18
C ASP A 241 -18.97 -34.49 21.54
N GLN A 242 -19.86 -34.64 20.56
CA GLN A 242 -21.33 -34.66 20.70
C GLN A 242 -21.83 -33.45 21.51
N ARG A 243 -21.34 -32.26 21.21
CA ARG A 243 -21.67 -31.03 21.93
C ARG A 243 -23.14 -30.66 21.75
N ALA A 244 -23.81 -30.30 22.85
CA ALA A 244 -25.23 -29.96 22.85
C ALA A 244 -25.58 -28.58 22.27
N ASP A 245 -24.56 -27.70 22.09
CA ASP A 245 -24.71 -26.32 21.61
C ASP A 245 -24.64 -26.19 20.07
N LEU A 246 -24.55 -27.29 19.34
CA LEU A 246 -24.61 -27.33 17.88
C LEU A 246 -25.93 -26.76 17.30
N ASP A 247 -26.94 -26.57 18.16
CA ASP A 247 -28.24 -26.01 17.75
C ASP A 247 -28.19 -24.47 17.58
N GLU A 248 -27.24 -23.80 18.24
CA GLU A 248 -27.07 -22.34 18.17
C GLU A 248 -26.19 -21.87 17.02
N LEU A 249 -25.53 -22.77 16.28
CA LEU A 249 -24.57 -22.45 15.22
C LEU A 249 -25.17 -21.97 13.89
N LEU A 250 -26.50 -21.94 13.75
CA LEU A 250 -27.19 -21.52 12.51
C LEU A 250 -27.61 -20.05 12.48
N ILE A 251 -27.43 -19.32 13.56
CA ILE A 251 -27.59 -17.88 13.55
C ILE A 251 -26.34 -17.31 12.87
N GLY A 252 -26.51 -16.64 11.74
CA GLY A 252 -25.42 -16.23 10.84
C GLY A 252 -24.25 -15.49 11.50
N PRO A 253 -23.11 -15.36 10.83
CA PRO A 253 -21.90 -14.73 11.40
C PRO A 253 -22.07 -13.26 11.82
N SER A 254 -23.11 -12.55 11.35
CA SER A 254 -23.49 -11.25 11.88
C SER A 254 -24.45 -11.30 13.07
N ALA A 255 -25.11 -12.43 13.31
CA ALA A 255 -25.88 -12.67 14.52
C ALA A 255 -25.23 -13.74 15.41
N ARG A 256 -23.97 -14.11 15.16
CA ARG A 256 -23.23 -14.62 16.29
C ARG A 256 -23.22 -13.46 17.29
N PRO A 257 -23.86 -13.60 18.46
CA PRO A 257 -23.21 -13.12 19.61
C PRO A 257 -21.83 -13.77 19.47
N ARG A 258 -20.79 -13.01 19.04
CA ARG A 258 -19.37 -13.37 19.19
C ARG A 258 -19.37 -14.27 20.37
N THR A 259 -19.04 -15.56 20.17
CA THR A 259 -19.15 -16.56 21.21
C THR A 259 -19.05 -15.81 22.48
N ARG A 260 -20.17 -15.70 23.22
CA ARG A 260 -20.03 -15.37 24.60
C ARG A 260 -18.95 -16.32 25.01
N ARG A 261 -17.71 -15.89 24.77
CA ARG A 261 -16.59 -16.22 25.62
C ARG A 261 -17.33 -16.35 26.90
N ARG A 262 -17.45 -17.54 27.43
CA ARG A 262 -17.89 -17.69 28.81
C ARG A 262 -17.34 -16.45 29.45
N THR A 263 -18.16 -15.42 29.42
CA THR A 263 -17.85 -14.21 30.09
C THR A 263 -17.48 -14.71 31.46
N ARG A 264 -16.19 -14.87 31.66
CA ARG A 264 -15.73 -14.39 32.91
C ARG A 264 -16.55 -13.15 33.07
N THR A 265 -17.56 -13.18 33.97
CA THR A 265 -18.39 -12.05 34.27
C THR A 265 -17.42 -10.90 34.38
N GLN A 266 -17.22 -10.16 33.28
CA GLN A 266 -16.43 -8.95 33.34
C GLN A 266 -17.28 -8.10 34.23
N PRO A 267 -16.78 -7.70 35.41
CA PRO A 267 -17.59 -6.97 36.36
C PRO A 267 -18.17 -5.79 35.59
N THR A 268 -19.48 -5.59 35.75
CA THR A 268 -20.19 -4.40 35.31
C THR A 268 -19.27 -3.22 35.58
N MET A 269 -19.14 -2.26 34.65
CA MET A 269 -18.22 -1.13 34.82
C MET A 269 -18.63 -0.34 36.09
N LEU A 270 -18.00 -0.65 37.21
CA LEU A 270 -18.32 -0.12 38.52
C LEU A 270 -17.56 1.19 38.75
N GLY A 271 -18.26 2.20 39.31
CA GLY A 271 -17.65 3.42 39.80
C GLY A 271 -17.08 4.38 38.74
N ARG A 272 -17.53 4.27 37.48
CA ARG A 272 -17.09 5.11 36.36
C ARG A 272 -18.24 5.87 35.70
N SER A 273 -19.28 6.17 36.45
CA SER A 273 -20.49 6.84 35.96
C SER A 273 -20.19 8.28 35.48
N GLU A 274 -19.29 9.00 36.15
CA GLU A 274 -18.94 10.37 35.77
C GLU A 274 -18.09 10.40 34.49
N GLU A 275 -17.08 9.55 34.41
CA GLU A 275 -16.25 9.41 33.21
C GLU A 275 -17.10 8.96 32.03
N TRP A 276 -18.00 8.00 32.27
CA TRP A 276 -18.89 7.50 31.25
C TRP A 276 -19.84 8.61 30.72
N ALA A 277 -20.45 9.37 31.61
CA ALA A 277 -21.33 10.48 31.23
C ALA A 277 -20.60 11.53 30.35
N ARG A 278 -19.31 11.76 30.62
CA ARG A 278 -18.48 12.65 29.76
C ARG A 278 -18.16 12.03 28.41
N ILE A 279 -17.85 10.73 28.35
CA ILE A 279 -17.63 10.00 27.09
C ILE A 279 -18.92 10.04 26.26
N GLU A 280 -20.04 9.70 26.87
CA GLU A 280 -21.34 9.70 26.20
C GLU A 280 -21.74 11.10 25.71
N SER A 281 -21.51 12.14 26.53
CA SER A 281 -21.68 13.54 26.11
C SER A 281 -20.76 13.94 24.97
N PHE A 282 -19.54 13.41 24.89
CA PHE A 282 -18.64 13.65 23.76
C PHE A 282 -19.13 12.97 22.49
N LEU A 283 -19.56 11.70 22.57
CA LEU A 283 -20.10 10.96 21.43
C LEU A 283 -21.41 11.58 20.91
N ASN A 284 -22.29 12.08 21.79
CA ASN A 284 -23.57 12.67 21.44
C ASN A 284 -23.43 14.10 20.87
N ARG A 285 -22.40 14.88 21.22
CA ARG A 285 -22.18 16.23 20.67
C ARG A 285 -21.93 16.24 19.17
N LEU A 286 -21.35 15.18 18.62
CA LEU A 286 -21.15 15.00 17.19
C LEU A 286 -22.47 14.80 16.44
N ALA A 287 -23.45 14.17 17.08
CA ALA A 287 -24.80 14.05 16.53
C ALA A 287 -25.58 15.40 16.50
N GLU A 288 -25.09 16.43 17.18
CA GLU A 288 -25.70 17.75 17.32
C GLU A 288 -24.94 18.89 16.58
N ASP A 289 -24.08 18.60 15.58
CA ASP A 289 -23.30 19.55 14.76
C ASP A 289 -22.24 20.41 15.52
N GLU A 290 -21.76 20.02 16.68
CA GLU A 290 -20.74 20.76 17.43
C GLU A 290 -19.29 20.24 17.22
N GLY A 291 -18.89 19.95 15.98
CA GLY A 291 -17.50 19.75 15.55
C GLY A 291 -16.76 18.52 16.12
N GLY A 292 -16.13 17.73 15.24
CA GLY A 292 -15.31 16.55 15.60
C GLY A 292 -14.02 16.91 16.33
N GLY A 293 -13.50 15.95 17.14
CA GLY A 293 -12.27 16.11 17.88
C GLY A 293 -11.79 14.80 18.52
N LEU A 294 -10.75 14.90 19.34
CA LEU A 294 -10.15 13.81 20.07
C LEU A 294 -10.56 13.86 21.54
N LEU A 295 -11.16 12.79 22.08
CA LEU A 295 -11.27 12.59 23.52
C LEU A 295 -10.02 11.82 24.00
N LEU A 296 -9.20 12.45 24.82
CA LEU A 296 -7.97 11.88 25.37
C LEU A 296 -8.18 11.43 26.83
N LEU A 297 -8.18 10.12 27.07
CA LEU A 297 -8.24 9.51 28.39
C LEU A 297 -6.83 9.46 28.99
N THR A 298 -6.59 10.17 30.09
CA THR A 298 -5.27 10.16 30.75
C THR A 298 -5.38 9.56 32.15
N GLY A 299 -4.36 8.82 32.59
CA GLY A 299 -4.34 8.24 33.95
C GLY A 299 -3.18 7.27 34.16
N GLU A 300 -3.08 6.76 35.40
CA GLU A 300 -2.01 5.80 35.75
C GLU A 300 -2.19 4.43 35.07
N PRO A 301 -1.10 3.63 34.99
CA PRO A 301 -1.19 2.24 34.51
C PRO A 301 -2.15 1.43 35.38
N GLY A 302 -2.97 0.59 34.76
CA GLY A 302 -3.91 -0.27 35.49
C GLY A 302 -5.17 0.42 36.02
N ILE A 303 -5.35 1.75 35.83
CA ILE A 303 -6.51 2.51 36.31
C ILE A 303 -7.82 2.22 35.57
N GLY A 304 -7.76 1.59 34.41
CA GLY A 304 -8.92 1.15 33.64
C GLY A 304 -9.19 1.94 32.35
N LYS A 305 -8.21 2.65 31.75
CA LYS A 305 -8.35 3.39 30.47
C LYS A 305 -8.73 2.47 29.32
N THR A 306 -7.97 1.41 29.10
CA THR A 306 -8.26 0.40 28.07
C THR A 306 -9.65 -0.20 28.26
N ARG A 307 -10.07 -0.45 29.51
CA ARG A 307 -11.42 -0.96 29.79
C ARG A 307 -12.54 0.03 29.41
N LEU A 308 -12.29 1.34 29.55
CA LEU A 308 -13.21 2.36 29.07
C LEU A 308 -13.29 2.38 27.55
N LEU A 309 -12.16 2.28 26.83
CA LEU A 309 -12.13 2.16 25.37
C LEU A 309 -12.86 0.90 24.90
N ASP A 310 -12.64 -0.24 25.54
CA ASP A 310 -13.35 -1.50 25.24
C ASP A 310 -14.86 -1.37 25.44
N GLU A 311 -15.30 -0.67 26.48
CA GLU A 311 -16.73 -0.43 26.71
C GLU A 311 -17.34 0.48 25.64
N VAL A 312 -16.59 1.50 25.16
CA VAL A 312 -17.01 2.33 24.03
C VAL A 312 -17.14 1.46 22.78
N ARG A 313 -16.13 0.63 22.47
CA ARG A 313 -16.17 -0.30 21.34
C ARG A 313 -17.41 -1.20 21.40
N MET A 314 -17.60 -1.89 22.49
CA MET A 314 -18.73 -2.83 22.65
C MET A 314 -20.10 -2.14 22.50
N ARG A 315 -20.26 -0.93 23.04
CA ARG A 315 -21.53 -0.20 22.94
C ARG A 315 -21.76 0.36 21.53
N THR A 316 -20.70 0.86 20.88
CA THR A 316 -20.77 1.30 19.48
C THR A 316 -21.21 0.15 18.58
N GLU A 317 -20.56 -1.01 18.68
CA GLU A 317 -20.93 -2.22 17.94
C GLU A 317 -22.35 -2.71 18.24
N ALA A 318 -22.74 -2.68 19.54
CA ALA A 318 -24.08 -3.08 19.95
C ALA A 318 -25.19 -2.15 19.45
N SER A 319 -24.88 -0.87 19.21
CA SER A 319 -25.82 0.09 18.62
C SER A 319 -25.82 0.10 17.07
N GLY A 320 -25.06 -0.78 16.43
CA GLY A 320 -24.95 -0.87 14.98
C GLY A 320 -23.89 0.07 14.38
N GLY A 321 -23.08 0.75 15.20
CA GLY A 321 -21.95 1.56 14.76
C GLY A 321 -20.71 0.72 14.45
N ILE A 322 -19.72 1.35 13.85
CA ILE A 322 -18.42 0.74 13.50
C ILE A 322 -17.35 1.25 14.47
N ALA A 323 -16.56 0.33 15.03
CA ALA A 323 -15.42 0.67 15.86
C ALA A 323 -14.12 0.21 15.22
N VAL A 324 -13.23 1.16 14.89
CA VAL A 324 -11.86 0.91 14.43
C VAL A 324 -10.95 0.99 15.66
N PHE A 325 -10.36 -0.11 16.07
CA PHE A 325 -9.54 -0.18 17.27
C PHE A 325 -8.08 -0.45 16.93
N ALA A 326 -7.20 0.43 17.40
CA ALA A 326 -5.76 0.31 17.27
C ALA A 326 -5.10 0.32 18.65
N ARG A 327 -4.14 -0.57 18.86
CA ARG A 327 -3.32 -0.57 20.08
C ARG A 327 -1.85 -0.39 19.71
N ALA A 328 -1.19 0.52 20.40
CA ALA A 328 0.25 0.71 20.23
C ALA A 328 1.03 -0.03 21.32
N PHE A 329 2.19 -0.55 20.93
CA PHE A 329 3.09 -1.25 21.86
C PHE A 329 4.46 -0.56 21.87
N GLU A 330 5.10 -0.48 23.04
CA GLU A 330 6.46 0.04 23.15
C GLU A 330 7.43 -0.67 22.20
N ALA A 331 7.22 -1.96 22.03
CA ALA A 331 8.01 -2.83 21.15
C ALA A 331 7.91 -2.46 19.66
N GLU A 332 6.85 -1.80 19.23
CA GLU A 332 6.57 -1.47 17.81
C GLU A 332 6.79 0.00 17.47
N ARG A 333 7.36 0.79 18.36
CA ARG A 333 7.52 2.25 18.21
C ARG A 333 8.23 2.69 16.91
N GLY A 334 8.98 1.80 16.26
CA GLY A 334 9.64 2.07 14.97
C GLY A 334 8.90 1.51 13.75
N ARG A 335 7.69 0.94 13.92
CA ARG A 335 6.88 0.39 12.83
C ARG A 335 6.00 1.48 12.26
N ALA A 336 6.45 2.13 11.18
CA ALA A 336 5.69 3.20 10.55
C ALA A 336 4.25 2.76 10.19
N TYR A 337 3.28 3.55 10.62
CA TYR A 337 1.83 3.29 10.51
C TYR A 337 1.34 2.00 11.17
N GLY A 338 2.13 1.38 12.07
CA GLY A 338 1.79 0.10 12.70
C GLY A 338 0.34 0.00 13.21
N PRO A 339 -0.12 0.88 14.12
CA PRO A 339 -1.48 0.84 14.65
C PRO A 339 -2.58 0.95 13.58
N TRP A 340 -2.34 1.73 12.51
CA TRP A 340 -3.29 1.85 11.41
C TRP A 340 -3.35 0.61 10.52
N VAL A 341 -2.19 -0.01 10.25
CA VAL A 341 -2.11 -1.27 9.50
C VAL A 341 -2.94 -2.34 10.19
N ASP A 342 -2.73 -2.52 11.50
CA ASP A 342 -3.40 -3.56 12.27
C ASP A 342 -4.91 -3.28 12.35
N SER A 343 -5.32 -2.05 12.68
CA SER A 343 -6.74 -1.71 12.78
C SER A 343 -7.49 -1.81 11.45
N LEU A 344 -6.86 -1.43 10.33
CA LEU A 344 -7.49 -1.52 9.01
C LEU A 344 -7.58 -2.96 8.48
N ARG A 345 -6.64 -3.85 8.85
CA ARG A 345 -6.74 -5.29 8.55
C ARG A 345 -7.92 -5.94 9.27
N ASP A 346 -8.20 -5.53 10.49
CA ASP A 346 -9.29 -6.06 11.32
C ASP A 346 -10.66 -5.45 10.99
N THR A 347 -10.69 -4.38 10.20
CA THR A 347 -11.92 -3.67 9.85
C THR A 347 -12.41 -4.12 8.47
N PRO A 348 -13.70 -4.48 8.30
CA PRO A 348 -14.27 -4.70 6.98
C PRO A 348 -14.16 -3.42 6.14
N LEU A 349 -13.29 -3.44 5.13
CA LEU A 349 -13.08 -2.28 4.26
C LEU A 349 -14.27 -2.10 3.31
N PRO A 350 -14.66 -0.84 2.99
CA PRO A 350 -15.68 -0.54 2.00
C PRO A 350 -15.21 -0.94 0.59
N GLU A 351 -16.10 -0.85 -0.40
CA GLU A 351 -15.70 -1.02 -1.81
C GLU A 351 -14.69 0.07 -2.19
N LEU A 352 -13.49 -0.34 -2.53
CA LEU A 352 -12.38 0.53 -2.93
C LEU A 352 -12.23 0.49 -4.45
N ASP A 353 -12.04 1.64 -5.07
CA ASP A 353 -11.62 1.70 -6.48
C ASP A 353 -10.17 1.19 -6.66
N ARG A 354 -9.76 0.96 -7.92
CA ARG A 354 -8.42 0.44 -8.23
C ARG A 354 -7.31 1.35 -7.71
N ALA A 355 -7.48 2.66 -7.82
CA ALA A 355 -6.48 3.63 -7.40
C ALA A 355 -6.36 3.68 -5.87
N GLN A 356 -7.48 3.63 -5.15
CA GLN A 356 -7.51 3.55 -3.69
C GLN A 356 -6.85 2.27 -3.18
N ARG A 357 -7.17 1.10 -3.78
CA ARG A 357 -6.54 -0.18 -3.43
C ARG A 357 -5.03 -0.14 -3.62
N ALA A 358 -4.58 0.41 -4.74
CA ALA A 358 -3.16 0.52 -5.04
C ALA A 358 -2.40 1.42 -4.04
N VAL A 359 -3.00 2.52 -3.56
CA VAL A 359 -2.41 3.39 -2.53
C VAL A 359 -2.40 2.70 -1.16
N LEU A 360 -3.51 2.08 -0.76
CA LEU A 360 -3.62 1.39 0.52
C LEU A 360 -2.78 0.10 0.58
N ALA A 361 -2.45 -0.50 -0.57
CA ALA A 361 -1.53 -1.63 -0.65
C ALA A 361 -0.12 -1.32 -0.12
N ALA A 362 0.26 -0.05 -0.03
CA ALA A 362 1.49 0.36 0.68
C ALA A 362 1.44 0.04 2.19
N LEU A 363 0.25 0.09 2.81
CA LEU A 363 0.03 -0.33 4.21
C LEU A 363 -0.38 -1.79 4.30
N ILE A 364 -1.24 -2.25 3.39
CA ILE A 364 -1.87 -3.57 3.40
C ILE A 364 -1.63 -4.20 2.01
N PRO A 365 -0.48 -4.87 1.82
CA PRO A 365 -0.08 -5.42 0.51
C PRO A 365 -1.12 -6.37 -0.10
N GLU A 366 -1.93 -7.01 0.73
CA GLU A 366 -2.96 -7.96 0.31
C GLU A 366 -4.11 -7.32 -0.51
N LEU A 367 -4.23 -5.99 -0.51
CA LEU A 367 -5.29 -5.27 -1.25
C LEU A 367 -5.04 -5.16 -2.74
N SER A 368 -3.79 -5.25 -3.20
CA SER A 368 -3.42 -5.14 -4.61
C SER A 368 -2.05 -5.76 -4.88
N GLU A 369 -1.90 -6.44 -6.01
CA GLU A 369 -0.58 -6.85 -6.52
C GLU A 369 0.22 -5.64 -7.07
N GLU A 370 -0.48 -4.53 -7.34
CA GLU A 370 0.14 -3.27 -7.74
C GLU A 370 0.53 -2.47 -6.49
N VAL A 371 1.79 -2.49 -6.14
CA VAL A 371 2.32 -1.65 -5.04
C VAL A 371 2.63 -0.27 -5.59
N VAL A 372 1.86 0.72 -5.16
CA VAL A 372 2.15 2.14 -5.43
C VAL A 372 3.16 2.63 -4.41
N GLN A 373 4.33 3.05 -4.88
CA GLN A 373 5.26 3.78 -4.01
C GLN A 373 4.71 5.18 -3.76
N LEU A 374 4.60 5.54 -2.49
CA LEU A 374 4.08 6.83 -2.06
C LEU A 374 5.23 7.83 -2.00
N ASP A 375 4.99 9.05 -2.42
CA ASP A 375 5.94 10.17 -2.40
C ASP A 375 5.44 11.35 -1.56
N ASP A 376 4.13 11.39 -1.33
CA ASP A 376 3.47 12.33 -0.45
C ASP A 376 2.66 11.56 0.60
N PRO A 377 3.00 11.68 1.90
CA PRO A 377 2.22 11.05 2.96
C PRO A 377 0.75 11.46 2.92
N ASN A 378 0.43 12.65 2.41
CA ASN A 378 -0.95 13.11 2.31
C ASN A 378 -1.81 12.22 1.38
N ARG A 379 -1.24 11.60 0.34
CA ARG A 379 -2.00 10.65 -0.50
C ARG A 379 -2.45 9.43 0.28
N LEU A 380 -1.57 8.89 1.12
CA LEU A 380 -1.89 7.79 2.01
C LEU A 380 -2.90 8.24 3.06
N HIS A 381 -2.68 9.41 3.65
CA HIS A 381 -3.59 10.00 4.62
C HIS A 381 -4.98 10.23 4.01
N ASP A 382 -5.06 10.80 2.80
CA ASP A 382 -6.31 10.97 2.07
C ASP A 382 -7.00 9.63 1.76
N ALA A 383 -6.25 8.59 1.40
CA ALA A 383 -6.81 7.27 1.13
C ALA A 383 -7.41 6.66 2.39
N VAL A 384 -6.72 6.74 3.53
CA VAL A 384 -7.24 6.26 4.83
C VAL A 384 -8.45 7.09 5.27
N VAL A 385 -8.39 8.42 5.15
CA VAL A 385 -9.53 9.30 5.49
C VAL A 385 -10.75 8.98 4.64
N ARG A 386 -10.60 8.69 3.34
CA ARG A 386 -11.72 8.24 2.49
C ARG A 386 -12.30 6.90 2.95
N VAL A 387 -11.47 5.96 3.39
CA VAL A 387 -11.97 4.71 4.00
C VAL A 387 -12.81 5.01 5.23
N LEU A 388 -12.29 5.83 6.16
CA LEU A 388 -13.02 6.21 7.36
C LEU A 388 -14.32 6.96 7.03
N ALA A 389 -14.29 7.86 6.07
CA ALA A 389 -15.48 8.59 5.60
C ALA A 389 -16.52 7.64 5.01
N SER A 390 -16.10 6.72 4.14
CA SER A 390 -17.02 5.73 3.54
C SER A 390 -17.61 4.78 4.57
N LEU A 391 -16.86 4.38 5.60
CA LEU A 391 -17.41 3.63 6.73
C LEU A 391 -18.46 4.46 7.49
N ALA A 392 -18.18 5.75 7.72
CA ALA A 392 -19.06 6.64 8.44
C ALA A 392 -20.35 7.02 7.66
N GLU A 393 -20.35 6.93 6.34
CA GLU A 393 -21.55 7.10 5.51
C GLU A 393 -22.61 6.02 5.79
N HIS A 394 -22.20 4.85 6.30
CA HIS A 394 -23.08 3.71 6.51
C HIS A 394 -23.55 3.57 7.97
N ALA A 395 -22.71 3.98 8.93
CA ALA A 395 -23.00 3.89 10.35
C ALA A 395 -22.08 4.81 11.17
N PRO A 396 -22.46 5.25 12.40
CA PRO A 396 -21.58 6.01 13.28
C PRO A 396 -20.23 5.31 13.47
N LEU A 397 -19.12 6.03 13.27
CA LEU A 397 -17.76 5.52 13.32
C LEU A 397 -17.02 6.03 14.56
N VAL A 398 -16.42 5.12 15.31
CA VAL A 398 -15.54 5.46 16.42
C VAL A 398 -14.15 4.89 16.17
N VAL A 399 -13.14 5.75 16.16
CA VAL A 399 -11.73 5.37 16.04
C VAL A 399 -11.09 5.42 17.42
N LEU A 400 -10.56 4.30 17.87
CA LEU A 400 -10.03 4.08 19.22
C LEU A 400 -8.53 3.78 19.13
N LEU A 401 -7.69 4.58 19.83
CA LEU A 401 -6.24 4.35 19.92
C LEU A 401 -5.85 4.14 21.39
N ASP A 402 -5.35 2.96 21.72
CA ASP A 402 -4.86 2.68 23.07
C ASP A 402 -3.35 2.89 23.19
N ASP A 403 -2.92 3.48 24.31
CA ASP A 403 -1.52 3.77 24.64
C ASP A 403 -0.81 4.72 23.63
N LEU A 404 -1.39 5.90 23.39
CA LEU A 404 -0.93 6.91 22.41
C LEU A 404 0.54 7.30 22.55
N GLN A 405 1.14 7.16 23.75
CA GLN A 405 2.56 7.43 24.00
C GLN A 405 3.50 6.46 23.23
N TRP A 406 3.01 5.34 22.74
CA TRP A 406 3.79 4.34 21.98
C TRP A 406 3.61 4.46 20.46
N VAL A 407 2.69 5.30 20.02
CA VAL A 407 2.36 5.47 18.58
C VAL A 407 3.53 6.12 17.85
N ASP A 408 3.84 5.62 16.66
CA ASP A 408 4.88 6.15 15.76
C ASP A 408 4.52 7.53 15.17
N GLU A 409 5.50 8.29 14.73
CA GLU A 409 5.31 9.67 14.24
C GLU A 409 4.41 9.72 12.99
N PRO A 410 4.56 8.86 11.96
CA PRO A 410 3.64 8.80 10.82
C PRO A 410 2.19 8.52 11.21
N SER A 411 1.94 7.59 12.14
CA SER A 411 0.60 7.32 12.65
C SER A 411 -0.02 8.51 13.36
N LEU A 412 0.76 9.25 14.14
CA LEU A 412 0.31 10.48 14.81
C LEU A 412 -0.01 11.59 13.81
N ALA A 413 0.78 11.72 12.75
CA ALA A 413 0.53 12.66 11.67
C ALA A 413 -0.78 12.33 10.93
N LEU A 414 -1.02 11.05 10.65
CA LEU A 414 -2.28 10.57 10.06
C LEU A 414 -3.47 10.82 11.00
N LEU A 415 -3.35 10.56 12.29
CA LEU A 415 -4.39 10.88 13.27
C LEU A 415 -4.76 12.37 13.24
N HIS A 416 -3.75 13.25 13.31
CA HIS A 416 -3.97 14.70 13.25
C HIS A 416 -4.64 15.11 11.93
N TYR A 417 -4.19 14.55 10.81
CA TYR A 417 -4.76 14.81 9.51
C TYR A 417 -6.22 14.34 9.41
N ALA A 418 -6.53 13.13 9.89
CA ALA A 418 -7.87 12.56 9.87
C ALA A 418 -8.85 13.38 10.72
N ILE A 419 -8.46 13.76 11.94
CA ILE A 419 -9.28 14.61 12.80
C ILE A 419 -9.63 15.91 12.10
N ARG A 420 -8.66 16.61 11.51
CA ARG A 420 -8.91 17.89 10.81
C ARG A 420 -9.78 17.73 9.56
N ARG A 421 -9.53 16.67 8.78
CA ARG A 421 -10.24 16.46 7.51
C ARG A 421 -11.69 16.03 7.71
N LEU A 422 -11.98 15.28 8.80
CA LEU A 422 -13.31 14.79 9.10
C LEU A 422 -14.12 15.76 10.00
N ALA A 423 -13.44 16.67 10.72
CA ALA A 423 -14.12 17.69 11.53
C ALA A 423 -14.99 18.66 10.72
N ASP A 424 -14.65 18.92 9.45
CA ASP A 424 -15.38 19.81 8.57
C ASP A 424 -16.47 19.08 7.73
N THR A 425 -16.79 17.81 8.08
CA THR A 425 -17.79 16.99 7.36
C THR A 425 -19.01 16.74 8.24
N ASP A 426 -20.16 16.49 7.62
CA ASP A 426 -21.41 16.10 8.30
C ASP A 426 -21.42 14.61 8.72
N LEU A 427 -20.25 13.93 8.73
CA LEU A 427 -20.11 12.52 9.06
C LEU A 427 -19.98 12.32 10.58
N ASP A 428 -20.65 11.32 11.12
CA ASP A 428 -20.55 10.95 12.54
C ASP A 428 -19.28 10.12 12.81
N VAL A 429 -18.15 10.81 13.01
CA VAL A 429 -16.83 10.22 13.28
C VAL A 429 -16.25 10.74 14.58
N SER A 430 -16.02 9.86 15.54
CA SER A 430 -15.43 10.16 16.85
C SER A 430 -14.03 9.57 16.98
N PHE A 431 -13.10 10.32 17.56
CA PHE A 431 -11.76 9.83 17.90
C PHE A 431 -11.58 9.79 19.42
N LEU A 432 -11.20 8.64 19.96
CA LEU A 432 -10.84 8.49 21.36
C LEU A 432 -9.46 7.86 21.47
N ALA A 433 -8.67 8.35 22.42
CA ALA A 433 -7.36 7.76 22.68
C ALA A 433 -7.10 7.63 24.18
N SER A 434 -6.26 6.67 24.56
CA SER A 434 -5.74 6.56 25.89
C SER A 434 -4.26 6.92 25.97
N ALA A 435 -3.82 7.46 27.11
CA ALA A 435 -2.41 7.71 27.35
C ALA A 435 -2.05 7.65 28.84
N ARG A 436 -0.78 7.42 29.16
CA ARG A 436 -0.26 7.51 30.52
C ARG A 436 0.18 8.94 30.79
N ARG A 437 -0.31 9.50 31.90
CA ARG A 437 -0.15 10.94 32.19
C ARG A 437 1.30 11.43 32.21
N GLY A 438 2.27 10.60 32.63
CA GLY A 438 3.70 10.98 32.72
C GLY A 438 4.51 10.66 31.48
N GLU A 439 4.01 9.83 30.56
CA GLU A 439 4.78 9.27 29.42
C GLU A 439 4.47 9.96 28.07
N LEU A 440 3.45 10.83 28.02
CA LEU A 440 3.08 11.58 26.80
C LEU A 440 4.20 12.52 26.33
N GLU A 441 4.94 13.12 27.28
CA GLU A 441 6.03 14.06 26.98
C GLU A 441 7.30 13.36 26.51
N ASP A 442 7.44 12.06 26.81
CA ASP A 442 8.58 11.24 26.35
C ASP A 442 8.51 10.93 24.85
N ASN A 443 7.32 11.03 24.26
CA ASN A 443 7.12 10.98 22.81
C ASN A 443 6.93 12.39 22.24
N ILE A 444 8.02 12.96 21.72
CA ILE A 444 8.05 14.34 21.21
C ILE A 444 7.02 14.58 20.09
N ALA A 445 6.82 13.59 19.20
CA ALA A 445 5.84 13.67 18.11
C ALA A 445 4.41 13.71 18.68
N CYS A 446 4.12 12.84 19.67
CA CYS A 446 2.83 12.80 20.33
C CYS A 446 2.54 14.13 21.06
N ALA A 447 3.50 14.63 21.85
CA ALA A 447 3.37 15.92 22.53
C ALA A 447 3.10 17.07 21.56
N ARG A 448 3.76 17.09 20.40
CA ARG A 448 3.59 18.09 19.33
C ARG A 448 2.17 18.03 18.73
N VAL A 449 1.69 16.84 18.38
CA VAL A 449 0.34 16.64 17.80
C VAL A 449 -0.75 17.01 18.81
N ILE A 450 -0.65 16.55 20.04
CA ILE A 450 -1.63 16.93 21.09
C ILE A 450 -1.62 18.43 21.34
N ALA A 451 -0.44 19.08 21.36
CA ALA A 451 -0.34 20.54 21.51
C ALA A 451 -0.94 21.29 20.30
N ALA A 452 -0.85 20.75 19.09
CA ALA A 452 -1.48 21.31 17.90
C ALA A 452 -3.02 21.21 18.01
N LEU A 453 -3.55 20.03 18.28
CA LEU A 453 -4.98 19.79 18.46
C LEU A 453 -5.58 20.62 19.62
N ARG A 454 -4.83 20.82 20.71
CA ARG A 454 -5.24 21.71 21.82
C ARG A 454 -5.38 23.16 21.36
N ARG A 455 -4.44 23.67 20.54
CA ARG A 455 -4.51 25.04 19.98
C ARG A 455 -5.70 25.22 19.03
N GLU A 456 -6.08 24.17 18.34
CA GLU A 456 -7.21 24.11 17.42
C GLU A 456 -8.55 23.92 18.17
N GLY A 457 -8.52 23.68 19.50
CA GLY A 457 -9.72 23.38 20.29
C GLY A 457 -10.30 21.99 20.03
N ALA A 458 -9.55 21.11 19.36
CA ALA A 458 -9.98 19.79 18.91
C ALA A 458 -9.63 18.65 19.89
N VAL A 459 -9.23 18.95 21.14
CA VAL A 459 -8.96 17.94 22.18
C VAL A 459 -9.79 18.21 23.42
N LEU A 460 -10.49 17.18 23.88
CA LEU A 460 -11.08 17.12 25.20
C LEU A 460 -10.29 16.12 26.07
N GLU A 461 -9.77 16.55 27.18
CA GLU A 461 -9.04 15.65 28.11
C GLU A 461 -9.95 15.18 29.25
N LEU A 462 -9.91 13.88 29.49
CA LEU A 462 -10.60 13.23 30.60
C LEU A 462 -9.57 12.47 31.46
N GLY A 463 -9.30 13.00 32.65
CA GLY A 463 -8.46 12.32 33.62
C GLY A 463 -9.23 11.18 34.30
N VAL A 464 -8.74 9.95 34.14
CA VAL A 464 -9.27 8.76 34.81
C VAL A 464 -8.60 8.64 36.17
N GLY A 465 -9.36 8.89 37.24
CA GLY A 465 -8.87 8.86 38.61
C GLY A 465 -9.01 7.49 39.29
N PRO A 466 -8.53 7.37 40.55
CA PRO A 466 -8.71 6.15 41.34
C PRO A 466 -10.18 5.90 41.67
N LEU A 467 -10.58 4.64 41.78
CA LEU A 467 -11.93 4.24 42.23
C LEU A 467 -12.12 4.52 43.71
N ALA A 468 -13.35 4.82 44.08
CA ALA A 468 -13.72 4.97 45.52
C ALA A 468 -13.52 3.64 46.26
N PRO A 469 -13.17 3.67 47.59
CA PRO A 469 -12.96 2.45 48.36
C PRO A 469 -14.17 1.50 48.37
N GLU A 470 -15.38 2.05 48.34
CA GLU A 470 -16.63 1.29 48.31
C GLU A 470 -16.76 0.51 47.00
N THR A 471 -16.37 1.15 45.90
CA THR A 471 -16.37 0.53 44.56
C THR A 471 -15.31 -0.57 44.44
N ILE A 472 -14.14 -0.37 45.04
CA ILE A 472 -13.11 -1.41 45.08
C ILE A 472 -13.60 -2.62 45.89
N ALA A 473 -14.28 -2.38 47.00
CA ALA A 473 -14.86 -3.47 47.82
C ALA A 473 -15.90 -4.26 47.00
N GLU A 474 -16.81 -3.56 46.31
CA GLU A 474 -17.81 -4.19 45.43
C GLU A 474 -17.14 -4.97 44.27
N LEU A 475 -16.09 -4.41 43.64
CA LEU A 475 -15.34 -5.06 42.57
C LEU A 475 -14.67 -6.36 43.02
N THR A 476 -14.22 -6.43 44.26
CA THR A 476 -13.48 -7.56 44.83
C THR A 476 -14.34 -8.57 45.59
N GLU A 477 -15.59 -8.20 45.94
CA GLU A 477 -16.51 -9.03 46.74
C GLU A 477 -16.78 -10.41 46.12
N ALA A 478 -16.89 -10.47 44.79
CA ALA A 478 -17.12 -11.74 44.07
C ALA A 478 -15.90 -12.69 44.10
N ILE A 479 -14.70 -12.18 44.38
CA ILE A 479 -13.43 -12.92 44.39
C ILE A 479 -12.97 -13.23 45.81
N ALA A 480 -13.03 -12.25 46.71
CA ALA A 480 -12.65 -12.36 48.12
C ALA A 480 -13.89 -12.21 49.02
N LEU A 481 -14.37 -13.30 49.59
CA LEU A 481 -15.56 -13.34 50.44
C LEU A 481 -15.25 -12.77 51.84
N GLY A 482 -15.85 -11.64 52.20
CA GLY A 482 -15.93 -11.17 53.56
C GLY A 482 -14.96 -10.05 54.00
N ALA A 483 -14.43 -10.07 55.21
CA ALA A 483 -13.68 -8.99 55.86
C ALA A 483 -12.40 -8.50 55.13
N ASP A 484 -11.89 -9.30 54.25
CA ASP A 484 -10.64 -9.02 53.48
C ASP A 484 -10.83 -7.93 52.40
N ALA A 485 -12.07 -7.67 51.94
CA ALA A 485 -12.38 -6.68 50.89
C ALA A 485 -12.09 -5.23 51.34
N VAL A 486 -12.22 -4.93 52.61
CA VAL A 486 -11.95 -3.57 53.16
C VAL A 486 -10.45 -3.30 53.22
N ASP A 487 -9.64 -4.31 53.55
CA ASP A 487 -8.17 -4.18 53.58
C ASP A 487 -7.60 -4.02 52.15
N ILE A 488 -8.19 -4.68 51.15
CA ILE A 488 -7.82 -4.55 49.75
C ILE A 488 -8.00 -3.11 49.26
N ALA A 489 -9.14 -2.48 49.60
CA ALA A 489 -9.44 -1.11 49.15
C ALA A 489 -8.42 -0.10 49.69
N ALA A 490 -7.97 -0.28 50.95
CA ALA A 490 -6.97 0.58 51.57
C ALA A 490 -5.57 0.47 50.92
N VAL A 491 -5.16 -0.74 50.58
CA VAL A 491 -3.82 -1.02 49.99
C VAL A 491 -3.77 -0.75 48.48
N ALA A 492 -4.85 -1.07 47.77
CA ALA A 492 -4.91 -0.85 46.29
C ALA A 492 -4.95 0.63 45.90
N ASN A 493 -5.17 1.54 46.86
CA ASN A 493 -5.21 2.99 46.65
C ASN A 493 -6.11 3.40 45.43
N GLY A 494 -7.25 2.70 45.30
CA GLY A 494 -8.22 2.94 44.23
C GLY A 494 -7.82 2.42 42.85
N ASN A 495 -6.70 1.70 42.71
CA ASN A 495 -6.32 1.10 41.43
C ASN A 495 -7.04 -0.26 41.24
N PRO A 496 -7.96 -0.39 40.25
CA PRO A 496 -8.78 -1.59 40.09
C PRO A 496 -7.97 -2.84 39.74
N LEU A 497 -6.91 -2.69 38.95
CA LEU A 497 -6.04 -3.83 38.60
C LEU A 497 -5.34 -4.37 39.82
N PHE A 498 -4.77 -3.50 40.64
CA PHE A 498 -4.09 -3.90 41.86
C PHE A 498 -5.06 -4.55 42.87
N ALA A 499 -6.26 -3.99 43.00
CA ALA A 499 -7.31 -4.56 43.85
C ALA A 499 -7.71 -5.97 43.41
N LEU A 500 -7.92 -6.20 42.13
CA LEU A 500 -8.27 -7.51 41.58
C LEU A 500 -7.15 -8.54 41.77
N GLU A 501 -5.91 -8.15 41.63
CA GLU A 501 -4.77 -9.08 41.85
C GLU A 501 -4.60 -9.43 43.32
N MET A 502 -4.81 -8.46 44.23
CA MET A 502 -4.82 -8.72 45.65
C MET A 502 -5.97 -9.65 46.05
N ALA A 503 -7.18 -9.40 45.57
CA ALA A 503 -8.34 -10.26 45.85
C ALA A 503 -8.10 -11.70 45.39
N ARG A 504 -7.51 -11.88 44.21
CA ARG A 504 -7.12 -13.19 43.69
C ARG A 504 -6.04 -13.87 44.52
N ALA A 505 -5.07 -13.12 45.08
CA ALA A 505 -4.03 -13.64 45.95
C ALA A 505 -4.62 -14.12 47.30
N LEU A 506 -5.45 -13.29 47.90
CA LEU A 506 -6.15 -13.64 49.16
C LEU A 506 -7.07 -14.85 49.01
N ALA A 507 -7.82 -14.94 47.90
CA ALA A 507 -8.68 -16.10 47.61
C ALA A 507 -7.89 -17.41 47.50
N ARG A 508 -6.59 -17.33 47.22
CA ARG A 508 -5.66 -18.46 47.19
C ARG A 508 -4.97 -18.72 48.57
N GLY A 509 -5.17 -17.86 49.55
CA GLY A 509 -4.56 -17.96 50.87
C GLY A 509 -3.16 -17.34 50.96
N ASP A 510 -2.80 -16.42 50.06
CA ASP A 510 -1.53 -15.70 50.09
C ASP A 510 -1.56 -14.50 51.03
N ALA A 511 -0.41 -14.11 51.60
CA ALA A 511 -0.35 -12.97 52.50
C ALA A 511 -0.45 -11.62 51.77
N PRO A 512 -1.29 -10.65 52.22
CA PRO A 512 -1.66 -9.46 51.46
C PRO A 512 -0.66 -8.29 51.48
N LEU A 513 0.58 -8.45 51.95
CA LEU A 513 1.46 -7.34 52.36
C LEU A 513 2.57 -6.99 51.37
N SER A 514 2.51 -7.44 50.11
CA SER A 514 3.57 -7.21 49.11
C SER A 514 3.07 -6.34 47.99
N GLY A 515 3.92 -5.47 47.44
CA GLY A 515 3.60 -4.66 46.27
C GLY A 515 3.18 -5.52 45.06
N ILE A 516 2.57 -4.90 44.04
CA ILE A 516 2.03 -5.58 42.88
C ILE A 516 3.07 -6.48 42.19
N ASP A 517 4.34 -6.06 42.15
CA ASP A 517 5.45 -6.81 41.53
C ASP A 517 5.72 -8.15 42.27
N VAL A 518 5.55 -8.17 43.58
CA VAL A 518 5.75 -9.40 44.36
C VAL A 518 4.58 -10.36 44.18
N LEU A 519 3.35 -9.85 44.14
CA LEU A 519 2.14 -10.66 43.89
C LEU A 519 2.18 -11.30 42.49
N ILE A 520 2.59 -10.51 41.45
CA ILE A 520 2.78 -11.03 40.10
C ILE A 520 3.92 -12.04 40.09
N GLY A 521 5.02 -11.74 40.76
CA GLY A 521 6.16 -12.62 40.90
C GLY A 521 5.84 -13.99 41.51
N ASP A 522 5.08 -14.02 42.61
CA ASP A 522 4.63 -15.25 43.26
C ASP A 522 3.67 -16.06 42.37
N ARG A 523 2.84 -15.38 41.58
CA ARG A 523 1.94 -16.01 40.63
C ARG A 523 2.71 -16.69 39.49
N LEU A 524 3.69 -16.01 38.93
CA LEU A 524 4.56 -16.56 37.86
C LEU A 524 5.42 -17.73 38.39
N ALA A 525 5.87 -17.68 39.65
CA ALA A 525 6.70 -18.74 40.24
C ALA A 525 5.96 -20.07 40.46
N ARG A 526 4.64 -20.10 40.43
CA ARG A 526 3.79 -21.29 40.61
C ARG A 526 3.40 -21.99 39.30
N LEU A 527 3.72 -21.42 38.20
CA LEU A 527 3.46 -22.01 36.86
C LEU A 527 4.33 -23.25 36.67
N ALA A 528 3.81 -24.25 35.98
CA ALA A 528 4.60 -25.38 35.49
C ALA A 528 5.73 -24.88 34.57
N GLU A 529 6.81 -25.68 34.48
CA GLU A 529 8.00 -25.31 33.72
C GLU A 529 7.66 -24.96 32.25
N ASP A 530 6.82 -25.74 31.60
CA ASP A 530 6.38 -25.51 30.23
C ASP A 530 5.53 -24.23 30.07
N ALA A 531 4.71 -23.89 31.05
CA ALA A 531 3.94 -22.64 31.06
C ALA A 531 4.86 -21.44 31.34
N HIS A 532 5.86 -21.61 32.19
CA HIS A 532 6.87 -20.58 32.45
C HIS A 532 7.71 -20.26 31.18
N ASP A 533 8.06 -21.28 30.38
CA ASP A 533 8.73 -21.08 29.11
C ASP A 533 7.95 -20.15 28.16
N ILE A 534 6.63 -20.32 28.07
CA ILE A 534 5.78 -19.43 27.25
C ILE A 534 5.81 -18.00 27.77
N VAL A 535 5.69 -17.83 29.12
CA VAL A 535 5.80 -16.51 29.77
C VAL A 535 7.10 -15.81 29.39
N VAL A 536 8.22 -16.53 29.37
CA VAL A 536 9.54 -15.99 29.03
C VAL A 536 9.55 -15.43 27.60
N TRP A 537 9.04 -16.19 26.62
CA TRP A 537 9.03 -15.76 25.22
C TRP A 537 8.10 -14.58 24.97
N VAL A 538 6.86 -14.63 25.48
CA VAL A 538 5.88 -13.55 25.28
C VAL A 538 6.32 -12.25 25.98
N ALA A 539 6.97 -12.36 27.17
CA ALA A 539 7.51 -11.20 27.86
C ALA A 539 8.66 -10.54 27.09
N ALA A 540 9.57 -11.33 26.52
CA ALA A 540 10.70 -10.82 25.76
C ALA A 540 10.32 -10.32 24.36
N PHE A 541 9.26 -10.86 23.77
CA PHE A 541 8.75 -10.42 22.46
C PHE A 541 8.17 -9.00 22.55
N GLY A 542 7.46 -8.69 23.65
CA GLY A 542 7.00 -7.34 23.98
C GLY A 542 5.59 -7.01 23.51
N ARG A 543 4.91 -7.92 22.78
CA ARG A 543 3.52 -7.83 22.34
C ARG A 543 2.90 -9.23 22.24
N GLY A 544 1.67 -9.34 21.80
CA GLY A 544 1.04 -10.61 21.47
C GLY A 544 1.86 -11.42 20.45
N VAL A 545 2.04 -12.70 20.71
CA VAL A 545 2.86 -13.59 19.88
C VAL A 545 1.95 -14.51 19.07
N PRO A 546 1.99 -14.46 17.73
CA PRO A 546 1.27 -15.42 16.89
C PRO A 546 1.68 -16.87 17.22
N PRO A 547 0.74 -17.84 17.24
CA PRO A 547 1.04 -19.23 17.57
C PRO A 547 2.14 -19.87 16.69
N SER A 548 2.24 -19.46 15.43
CA SER A 548 3.27 -19.92 14.49
C SER A 548 4.69 -19.49 14.92
N ILE A 549 4.82 -18.26 15.41
CA ILE A 549 6.08 -17.69 15.93
C ILE A 549 6.39 -18.30 17.30
N LEU A 550 5.38 -18.36 18.20
CA LEU A 550 5.55 -18.95 19.53
C LEU A 550 6.08 -20.39 19.48
N LYS A 551 5.54 -21.19 18.55
CA LYS A 551 6.00 -22.56 18.30
C LYS A 551 7.49 -22.60 17.93
N GLN A 552 7.97 -21.69 17.09
CA GLN A 552 9.38 -21.62 16.67
C GLN A 552 10.29 -21.11 17.79
N LEU A 553 9.82 -20.18 18.62
CA LEU A 553 10.56 -19.65 19.75
C LEU A 553 10.72 -20.71 20.85
N ALA A 554 9.62 -21.37 21.20
CA ALA A 554 9.61 -22.42 22.23
C ALA A 554 10.29 -23.74 21.75
N GLY A 555 10.44 -23.93 20.44
CA GLY A 555 10.96 -25.19 19.88
C GLY A 555 10.06 -26.40 20.14
N LYS A 556 8.76 -26.16 20.36
CA LYS A 556 7.73 -27.15 20.74
C LYS A 556 6.71 -27.34 19.62
N GLY A 557 6.13 -28.53 19.55
CA GLY A 557 5.00 -28.82 18.67
C GLY A 557 3.71 -28.16 19.17
N ALA A 558 2.71 -27.97 18.29
CA ALA A 558 1.44 -27.39 18.67
C ALA A 558 0.76 -28.14 19.83
N ALA A 559 0.80 -29.48 19.82
CA ALA A 559 0.22 -30.32 20.88
C ALA A 559 0.88 -30.11 22.26
N GLU A 560 2.17 -29.77 22.29
CA GLU A 560 2.92 -29.53 23.53
C GLU A 560 2.65 -28.15 24.14
N LEU A 561 2.08 -27.22 23.36
CA LEU A 561 1.74 -25.86 23.82
C LEU A 561 0.30 -25.76 24.36
N ILE A 562 -0.61 -26.66 24.00
CA ILE A 562 -2.04 -26.58 24.34
C ILE A 562 -2.25 -26.59 25.86
N GLU A 563 -1.65 -27.53 26.59
CA GLU A 563 -1.84 -27.66 28.04
C GLU A 563 -1.23 -26.48 28.81
N PRO A 564 0.04 -26.06 28.51
CA PRO A 564 0.64 -24.86 29.13
C PRO A 564 -0.14 -23.58 28.84
N LEU A 565 -0.63 -23.37 27.63
CA LEU A 565 -1.49 -22.23 27.28
C LEU A 565 -2.80 -22.25 28.08
N GLY A 566 -3.47 -23.41 28.16
CA GLY A 566 -4.67 -23.58 28.96
C GLY A 566 -4.41 -23.35 30.47
N GLU A 567 -3.22 -23.66 30.97
CA GLU A 567 -2.81 -23.31 32.36
C GLU A 567 -2.70 -21.78 32.50
N LEU A 568 -2.01 -21.10 31.59
CA LEU A 568 -1.83 -19.64 31.63
C LEU A 568 -3.16 -18.89 31.52
N GLU A 569 -4.08 -19.35 30.67
CA GLU A 569 -5.43 -18.79 30.56
C GLU A 569 -6.25 -19.02 31.85
N ARG A 570 -6.26 -20.24 32.38
CA ARG A 570 -6.99 -20.55 33.63
C ARG A 570 -6.48 -19.73 34.81
N HIS A 571 -5.17 -19.50 34.86
CA HIS A 571 -4.56 -18.64 35.88
C HIS A 571 -4.71 -17.13 35.53
N GLY A 572 -5.25 -16.79 34.39
CA GLY A 572 -5.44 -15.42 33.88
C GLY A 572 -4.16 -14.62 33.74
N VAL A 573 -3.05 -15.29 33.48
CA VAL A 573 -1.75 -14.67 33.18
C VAL A 573 -1.71 -14.18 31.76
N MET A 574 -2.22 -15.00 30.83
CA MET A 574 -2.30 -14.71 29.40
C MET A 574 -3.71 -14.95 28.88
N HIS A 575 -3.97 -14.43 27.70
CA HIS A 575 -5.18 -14.69 26.93
C HIS A 575 -4.84 -14.77 25.44
N ALA A 576 -5.73 -15.36 24.67
CA ALA A 576 -5.66 -15.27 23.21
C ALA A 576 -6.41 -14.02 22.75
N GLU A 577 -5.80 -13.23 21.87
CA GLU A 577 -6.42 -12.13 21.16
C GLU A 577 -7.35 -12.65 20.05
N ASP A 578 -8.12 -11.75 19.41
CA ASP A 578 -9.08 -12.12 18.38
C ASP A 578 -8.41 -12.72 17.12
N ASP A 579 -7.17 -12.34 16.81
CA ASP A 579 -6.31 -12.91 15.75
C ASP A 579 -5.66 -14.25 16.13
N GLY A 580 -5.88 -14.71 17.38
CA GLY A 580 -5.29 -15.92 17.94
C GLY A 580 -3.88 -15.73 18.52
N SER A 581 -3.30 -14.53 18.50
CA SER A 581 -2.04 -14.26 19.19
C SER A 581 -2.18 -14.41 20.71
N VAL A 582 -1.08 -14.80 21.36
CA VAL A 582 -1.06 -15.02 22.82
C VAL A 582 -0.40 -13.82 23.47
N ASP A 583 -1.14 -13.12 24.33
CA ASP A 583 -0.62 -11.97 25.06
C ASP A 583 -0.89 -12.04 26.56
N PHE A 584 -0.17 -11.21 27.30
CA PHE A 584 -0.43 -11.05 28.74
C PHE A 584 -1.80 -10.40 28.99
N ALA A 585 -2.47 -10.84 30.03
CA ALA A 585 -3.76 -10.23 30.44
C ALA A 585 -3.61 -8.74 30.77
N HIS A 586 -2.42 -8.28 31.14
CA HIS A 586 -2.10 -6.89 31.48
C HIS A 586 -0.61 -6.59 31.25
N ASP A 587 -0.27 -5.42 30.70
CA ASP A 587 1.10 -4.94 30.50
C ASP A 587 1.97 -4.96 31.77
N LEU A 588 1.39 -4.66 32.94
CA LEU A 588 2.12 -4.73 34.18
C LEU A 588 2.63 -6.15 34.50
N MET A 589 1.91 -7.20 34.08
CA MET A 589 2.39 -8.58 34.20
C MET A 589 3.55 -8.86 33.25
N ARG A 590 3.46 -8.35 32.00
CA ARG A 590 4.55 -8.45 31.03
C ARG A 590 5.81 -7.77 31.56
N SER A 591 5.68 -6.51 31.99
CA SER A 591 6.78 -5.73 32.57
C SER A 591 7.41 -6.40 33.78
N ALA A 592 6.60 -6.91 34.70
CA ALA A 592 7.09 -7.63 35.88
C ALA A 592 7.78 -8.96 35.53
N ALA A 593 7.28 -9.69 34.52
CA ALA A 593 7.91 -10.90 34.02
C ALA A 593 9.27 -10.57 33.37
N TYR A 594 9.30 -9.56 32.50
CA TYR A 594 10.51 -9.14 31.79
C TYR A 594 11.58 -8.58 32.74
N ALA A 595 11.18 -7.81 33.78
CA ALA A 595 12.10 -7.26 34.76
C ALA A 595 12.89 -8.33 35.56
N ARG A 596 12.38 -9.57 35.62
CA ARG A 596 13.05 -10.69 36.32
C ARG A 596 14.24 -11.27 35.55
N PHE A 597 14.35 -11.02 34.26
CA PHE A 597 15.46 -11.50 33.46
C PHE A 597 16.73 -10.69 33.68
N SER A 598 17.83 -11.38 33.88
CA SER A 598 19.15 -10.76 33.87
C SER A 598 19.47 -10.16 32.48
N ALA A 599 20.41 -9.22 32.43
CA ALA A 599 20.85 -8.64 31.16
C ALA A 599 21.30 -9.71 30.15
N ALA A 600 21.99 -10.76 30.61
CA ALA A 600 22.43 -11.86 29.76
C ALA A 600 21.24 -12.67 29.21
N GLN A 601 20.23 -12.98 30.04
CA GLN A 601 19.03 -13.67 29.59
C GLN A 601 18.27 -12.84 28.56
N ARG A 602 18.07 -11.54 28.81
CA ARG A 602 17.43 -10.64 27.83
C ARG A 602 18.14 -10.65 26.50
N SER A 603 19.47 -10.51 26.49
CA SER A 603 20.26 -10.53 25.25
C SER A 603 20.06 -11.85 24.49
N MET A 604 20.11 -13.01 25.16
CA MET A 604 19.88 -14.30 24.53
C MET A 604 18.47 -14.47 23.97
N LEU A 605 17.45 -14.02 24.71
CA LEU A 605 16.05 -14.07 24.25
C LEU A 605 15.84 -13.20 23.01
N HIS A 606 16.29 -11.96 23.05
CA HIS A 606 16.18 -11.06 21.90
C HIS A 606 16.97 -11.55 20.69
N ALA A 607 18.18 -12.10 20.86
CA ALA A 607 18.93 -12.69 19.75
C ALA A 607 18.16 -13.85 19.09
N ARG A 608 17.51 -14.71 19.89
CA ARG A 608 16.70 -15.81 19.36
C ARG A 608 15.46 -15.30 18.64
N ILE A 609 14.75 -14.30 19.21
CA ILE A 609 13.58 -13.68 18.57
C ILE A 609 13.97 -13.06 17.23
N ALA A 610 15.06 -12.27 17.19
CA ALA A 610 15.56 -11.67 15.96
C ALA A 610 15.86 -12.72 14.87
N SER A 611 16.52 -13.82 15.26
CA SER A 611 16.82 -14.92 14.33
C SER A 611 15.56 -15.61 13.79
N VAL A 612 14.55 -15.83 14.62
CA VAL A 612 13.27 -16.42 14.18
C VAL A 612 12.54 -15.49 13.24
N LEU A 613 12.37 -14.21 13.61
CA LEU A 613 11.70 -13.22 12.75
C LEU A 613 12.41 -13.05 11.41
N ALA A 614 13.74 -13.00 11.39
CA ALA A 614 14.53 -12.91 10.17
C ALA A 614 14.42 -14.13 9.25
N SER A 615 14.03 -15.30 9.79
CA SER A 615 13.82 -16.51 9.00
C SER A 615 12.46 -16.62 8.33
N LEU A 616 11.52 -15.72 8.67
CA LEU A 616 10.19 -15.69 8.08
C LEU A 616 10.25 -15.06 6.69
N ALA A 617 9.33 -15.50 5.81
CA ALA A 617 9.13 -14.83 4.53
C ALA A 617 8.53 -13.44 4.79
N ASP A 618 9.26 -12.39 4.40
CA ASP A 618 8.89 -10.98 4.61
C ASP A 618 9.25 -10.18 3.35
N PRO A 619 8.51 -10.36 2.24
CA PRO A 619 8.83 -9.73 0.97
C PRO A 619 8.71 -8.20 1.01
N ASP A 620 7.89 -7.68 1.89
CA ASP A 620 7.59 -6.25 2.02
C ASP A 620 8.35 -5.55 3.16
N ASP A 621 9.28 -6.27 3.82
CA ASP A 621 10.09 -5.77 4.93
C ASP A 621 9.26 -5.31 6.16
N GLU A 622 8.07 -5.87 6.37
CA GLU A 622 7.18 -5.49 7.50
C GLU A 622 7.82 -5.76 8.86
N LEU A 623 8.56 -6.85 8.97
CA LEU A 623 9.22 -7.28 10.19
C LEU A 623 10.60 -6.65 10.38
N ALA A 624 11.14 -5.95 9.38
CA ALA A 624 12.51 -5.47 9.40
C ALA A 624 12.82 -4.56 10.61
N ALA A 625 11.89 -3.66 10.97
CA ALA A 625 12.03 -2.79 12.14
C ALA A 625 12.08 -3.58 13.46
N GLU A 626 11.24 -4.61 13.59
CA GLU A 626 11.19 -5.48 14.76
C GLU A 626 12.44 -6.35 14.86
N VAL A 627 12.91 -6.89 13.74
CA VAL A 627 14.18 -7.62 13.66
C VAL A 627 15.34 -6.73 14.10
N ALA A 628 15.41 -5.48 13.61
CA ALA A 628 16.46 -4.53 13.97
C ALA A 628 16.50 -4.28 15.48
N ARG A 629 15.36 -4.02 16.11
CA ARG A 629 15.22 -3.78 17.56
C ARG A 629 15.66 -5.01 18.36
N HIS A 630 15.18 -6.20 18.00
CA HIS A 630 15.56 -7.41 18.73
C HIS A 630 17.02 -7.80 18.51
N ALA A 631 17.57 -7.59 17.31
CA ALA A 631 18.98 -7.84 17.02
C ALA A 631 19.88 -6.84 17.79
N GLU A 632 19.49 -5.58 17.94
CA GLU A 632 20.18 -4.60 18.77
C GLU A 632 20.23 -5.05 20.22
N ALA A 633 19.06 -5.37 20.80
CA ALA A 633 18.95 -5.84 22.19
C ALA A 633 19.65 -7.18 22.41
N GLY A 634 19.67 -8.04 21.39
CA GLY A 634 20.37 -9.30 21.37
C GLY A 634 21.89 -9.17 21.19
N GLY A 635 22.37 -8.01 20.76
CA GLY A 635 23.79 -7.73 20.52
C GLY A 635 24.33 -8.27 19.20
N ASP A 636 23.46 -8.70 18.29
CA ASP A 636 23.79 -9.16 16.94
C ASP A 636 23.90 -7.96 15.98
N ALA A 637 25.11 -7.41 15.87
CA ALA A 637 25.37 -6.22 15.07
C ALA A 637 25.17 -6.45 13.57
N GLU A 638 25.49 -7.64 13.05
CA GLU A 638 25.34 -7.98 11.63
C GLU A 638 23.87 -8.01 11.23
N LEU A 639 23.07 -8.79 11.94
CA LEU A 639 21.63 -8.90 11.69
C LEU A 639 20.93 -7.56 11.90
N CYS A 640 21.31 -6.81 12.95
CA CYS A 640 20.74 -5.47 13.22
C CYS A 640 21.02 -4.51 12.07
N THR A 641 22.25 -4.46 11.57
CA THR A 641 22.63 -3.57 10.46
C THR A 641 21.88 -3.92 9.18
N ALA A 642 21.80 -5.19 8.83
CA ALA A 642 21.05 -5.66 7.66
C ALA A 642 19.54 -5.34 7.78
N ALA A 643 18.96 -5.54 8.96
CA ALA A 643 17.57 -5.22 9.23
C ALA A 643 17.30 -3.71 9.17
N CYS A 644 18.24 -2.88 9.65
CA CYS A 644 18.14 -1.42 9.55
C CYS A 644 18.10 -0.93 8.09
N VAL A 645 18.89 -1.52 7.18
CA VAL A 645 18.84 -1.19 5.75
C VAL A 645 17.45 -1.50 5.17
N ARG A 646 16.90 -2.68 5.49
CA ARG A 646 15.56 -3.09 5.02
C ARG A 646 14.47 -2.20 5.59
N ALA A 647 14.50 -1.93 6.89
CA ALA A 647 13.56 -1.05 7.57
C ALA A 647 13.61 0.38 7.00
N ALA A 648 14.80 0.92 6.79
CA ALA A 648 14.99 2.24 6.20
C ALA A 648 14.42 2.31 4.76
N ARG A 649 14.67 1.31 3.92
CA ARG A 649 14.08 1.21 2.58
C ARG A 649 12.55 1.11 2.62
N ARG A 650 12.01 0.36 3.58
CA ARG A 650 10.55 0.34 3.79
C ARG A 650 10.01 1.70 4.19
N CYS A 651 10.68 2.40 5.10
CA CYS A 651 10.30 3.77 5.49
C CYS A 651 10.33 4.72 4.30
N LEU A 652 11.29 4.59 3.35
CA LEU A 652 11.27 5.36 2.10
C LEU A 652 10.02 5.09 1.27
N ARG A 653 9.63 3.81 1.13
CA ARG A 653 8.40 3.44 0.41
C ARG A 653 7.13 4.01 1.05
N LEU A 654 7.12 4.17 2.37
CA LEU A 654 6.01 4.73 3.16
C LEU A 654 6.12 6.24 3.39
N VAL A 655 7.11 6.89 2.77
CA VAL A 655 7.39 8.34 2.92
C VAL A 655 7.65 8.75 4.38
N ALA A 656 8.08 7.81 5.20
CA ALA A 656 8.45 8.02 6.60
C ALA A 656 9.95 8.38 6.71
N TYR A 657 10.34 9.51 6.13
CA TYR A 657 11.74 9.88 5.95
C TYR A 657 12.51 10.06 7.28
N ALA A 658 11.86 10.60 8.31
CA ALA A 658 12.46 10.75 9.63
C ALA A 658 12.77 9.40 10.29
N ASP A 659 11.90 8.40 10.12
CA ASP A 659 12.14 7.04 10.61
C ASP A 659 13.25 6.37 9.81
N ALA A 660 13.31 6.59 8.48
CA ALA A 660 14.42 6.11 7.66
C ALA A 660 15.77 6.62 8.17
N GLU A 661 15.88 7.92 8.52
CA GLU A 661 17.10 8.50 9.12
C GLU A 661 17.44 7.86 10.48
N GLN A 662 16.44 7.54 11.31
CA GLN A 662 16.68 6.88 12.60
C GLN A 662 17.24 5.46 12.40
N PHE A 663 16.69 4.67 11.45
CA PHE A 663 17.24 3.37 11.13
C PHE A 663 18.64 3.44 10.53
N VAL A 664 18.92 4.44 9.69
CA VAL A 664 20.27 4.67 9.19
C VAL A 664 21.22 5.00 10.35
N ALA A 665 20.84 5.86 11.28
CA ALA A 665 21.66 6.21 12.45
C ALA A 665 21.94 4.98 13.33
N LEU A 666 20.92 4.15 13.60
CA LEU A 666 21.07 2.90 14.33
C LEU A 666 21.98 1.93 13.57
N GLY A 667 21.72 1.68 12.29
CA GLY A 667 22.50 0.78 11.45
C GLY A 667 23.98 1.17 11.43
N ARG A 668 24.28 2.46 11.26
CA ARG A 668 25.66 2.99 11.30
C ARG A 668 26.33 2.83 12.68
N SER A 669 25.58 2.95 13.77
CA SER A 669 26.11 2.69 15.11
C SER A 669 26.52 1.23 15.28
N GLN A 670 25.76 0.29 14.74
CA GLN A 670 26.03 -1.14 14.82
C GLN A 670 27.10 -1.57 13.81
N ALA A 671 27.14 -1.00 12.62
CA ALA A 671 28.13 -1.26 11.58
C ALA A 671 29.57 -1.08 12.09
N ARG A 672 29.81 -0.14 13.03
CA ARG A 672 31.11 0.08 13.68
C ARG A 672 31.62 -1.15 14.46
N ARG A 673 30.77 -2.11 14.76
CA ARG A 673 31.11 -3.35 15.48
C ARG A 673 31.40 -4.53 14.56
N LEU A 674 31.15 -4.35 13.25
CA LEU A 674 31.37 -5.36 12.22
C LEU A 674 32.86 -5.48 11.86
N SER A 675 33.20 -6.52 11.10
CA SER A 675 34.49 -6.61 10.43
C SER A 675 34.69 -5.40 9.50
N PRO A 676 35.93 -4.96 9.21
CA PRO A 676 36.15 -3.84 8.31
C PRO A 676 35.47 -4.01 6.94
N ASP A 677 35.42 -5.23 6.41
CA ASP A 677 34.85 -5.57 5.12
C ASP A 677 33.33 -5.37 5.13
N ASP A 678 32.65 -5.96 6.12
CA ASP A 678 31.20 -5.88 6.28
C ASP A 678 30.75 -4.46 6.64
N ARG A 679 31.56 -3.75 7.45
CA ARG A 679 31.28 -2.36 7.81
C ARG A 679 31.24 -1.45 6.60
N VAL A 680 32.26 -1.54 5.73
CA VAL A 680 32.34 -0.67 4.54
C VAL A 680 31.16 -0.95 3.61
N ALA A 681 30.80 -2.21 3.40
CA ALA A 681 29.64 -2.59 2.58
C ALA A 681 28.33 -2.03 3.16
N ALA A 682 28.11 -2.22 4.46
CA ALA A 682 26.93 -1.76 5.17
C ALA A 682 26.80 -0.22 5.21
N GLU A 683 27.89 0.48 5.47
CA GLU A 683 27.86 1.95 5.51
C GLU A 683 27.53 2.55 4.15
N LEU A 684 28.01 1.97 3.06
CA LEU A 684 27.64 2.41 1.71
C LEU A 684 26.15 2.16 1.40
N GLU A 685 25.55 1.05 1.87
CA GLU A 685 24.12 0.81 1.73
C GLU A 685 23.27 1.77 2.54
N LEU A 686 23.70 2.12 3.73
CA LEU A 686 23.03 3.09 4.59
C LEU A 686 23.12 4.53 4.04
N ILE A 687 24.28 4.91 3.46
CA ILE A 687 24.44 6.22 2.81
C ILE A 687 23.60 6.30 1.53
N ASP A 688 23.40 5.21 0.80
CA ASP A 688 22.51 5.15 -0.37
C ASP A 688 21.08 5.58 -0.01
N VAL A 689 20.57 5.13 1.15
CA VAL A 689 19.29 5.60 1.69
C VAL A 689 19.27 7.11 1.96
N LEU A 690 20.35 7.67 2.50
CA LEU A 690 20.44 9.12 2.76
C LEU A 690 20.45 9.97 1.49
N LEU A 691 20.96 9.43 0.38
CA LEU A 691 20.97 10.11 -0.93
C LEU A 691 19.61 10.07 -1.64
N HIS A 692 18.58 9.52 -1.00
CA HIS A 692 17.22 9.58 -1.53
C HIS A 692 16.69 11.03 -1.54
N PRO A 693 16.00 11.49 -2.61
CA PRO A 693 15.52 12.88 -2.76
C PRO A 693 14.71 13.39 -1.56
N GLY A 694 13.88 12.54 -0.96
CA GLY A 694 13.05 12.90 0.20
C GLY A 694 13.80 12.96 1.53
N VAL A 695 15.07 12.49 1.59
CA VAL A 695 15.85 12.46 2.84
C VAL A 695 16.87 13.61 2.86
N ARG A 696 18.02 13.42 2.21
CA ARG A 696 19.12 14.40 2.26
C ARG A 696 19.81 14.66 0.92
N LEU A 697 19.13 14.47 -0.19
CA LEU A 697 19.75 14.67 -1.51
C LEU A 697 20.33 16.10 -1.67
N LYS A 698 19.66 17.11 -1.13
CA LYS A 698 20.12 18.50 -1.12
C LYS A 698 21.45 18.71 -0.38
N ASP A 699 21.76 17.82 0.54
CA ASP A 699 23.00 17.82 1.33
C ASP A 699 24.01 16.77 0.80
N ALA A 700 23.78 16.25 -0.43
CA ALA A 700 24.62 15.20 -1.03
C ALA A 700 26.11 15.57 -1.07
N GLY A 701 26.44 16.85 -1.29
CA GLY A 701 27.80 17.36 -1.27
C GLY A 701 28.49 17.16 0.07
N ASP A 702 27.77 17.25 1.18
CA ASP A 702 28.32 17.07 2.54
C ASP A 702 28.73 15.61 2.81
N LEU A 703 28.14 14.64 2.10
CA LEU A 703 28.48 13.22 2.21
C LEU A 703 29.69 12.82 1.35
N ALA A 704 30.13 13.67 0.41
CA ALA A 704 31.22 13.37 -0.51
C ALA A 704 32.57 13.09 0.18
N PRO A 705 33.01 13.81 1.23
CA PRO A 705 34.23 13.47 1.96
C PRO A 705 34.18 12.08 2.60
N GLU A 706 33.04 11.73 3.22
CA GLU A 706 32.87 10.45 3.87
C GLU A 706 32.84 9.31 2.84
N LEU A 707 32.13 9.48 1.73
CA LEU A 707 32.11 8.53 0.61
C LEU A 707 33.52 8.33 0.03
N ALA A 708 34.32 9.40 -0.08
CA ALA A 708 35.70 9.30 -0.55
C ALA A 708 36.58 8.49 0.41
N ASP A 709 36.38 8.62 1.72
CA ASP A 709 37.08 7.84 2.74
C ASP A 709 36.70 6.37 2.67
N LEU A 710 35.40 6.06 2.56
CA LEU A 710 34.88 4.70 2.40
C LEU A 710 35.39 4.05 1.10
N CYS A 711 35.44 4.79 -0.01
CA CYS A 711 36.04 4.30 -1.26
C CYS A 711 37.53 3.99 -1.09
N SER A 712 38.28 4.85 -0.36
CA SER A 712 39.71 4.63 -0.08
C SER A 712 39.92 3.39 0.79
N GLU A 713 39.04 3.15 1.74
CA GLU A 713 39.07 1.96 2.59
C GLU A 713 38.68 0.70 1.83
N ALA A 714 37.60 0.71 1.05
CA ALA A 714 37.20 -0.39 0.17
C ALA A 714 38.34 -0.80 -0.78
N GLN A 715 39.05 0.17 -1.34
CA GLN A 715 40.24 -0.08 -2.18
C GLN A 715 41.37 -0.76 -1.42
N ARG A 716 41.65 -0.34 -0.19
CA ARG A 716 42.72 -0.97 0.64
C ARG A 716 42.38 -2.41 1.03
N LEU A 717 41.11 -2.71 1.22
CA LEU A 717 40.59 -4.03 1.58
C LEU A 717 40.40 -4.96 0.37
N GLY A 718 40.49 -4.41 -0.87
CA GLY A 718 40.25 -5.20 -2.10
C GLY A 718 38.78 -5.56 -2.34
N LEU A 719 37.86 -4.70 -1.85
CA LEU A 719 36.41 -4.92 -1.94
C LEU A 719 35.87 -4.23 -3.22
N ASP A 720 36.14 -4.83 -4.40
CA ASP A 720 35.83 -4.20 -5.69
C ASP A 720 34.33 -3.89 -5.88
N ALA A 721 33.43 -4.73 -5.38
CA ALA A 721 31.99 -4.48 -5.45
C ALA A 721 31.58 -3.28 -4.59
N ALA A 722 32.06 -3.20 -3.35
CA ALA A 722 31.80 -2.07 -2.46
C ALA A 722 32.46 -0.79 -2.99
N LEU A 723 33.68 -0.88 -3.53
CA LEU A 723 34.38 0.24 -4.15
C LEU A 723 33.60 0.79 -5.36
N SER A 724 33.10 -0.09 -6.21
CA SER A 724 32.28 0.32 -7.36
C SER A 724 31.01 1.02 -6.91
N ARG A 725 30.30 0.48 -5.91
CA ARG A 725 29.12 1.15 -5.32
C ARG A 725 29.48 2.53 -4.75
N GLY A 726 30.52 2.59 -3.91
CA GLY A 726 30.97 3.85 -3.32
C GLY A 726 31.34 4.91 -4.34
N LEU A 727 32.04 4.54 -5.42
CA LEU A 727 32.41 5.44 -6.52
C LEU A 727 31.19 5.97 -7.26
N ARG A 728 30.13 5.16 -7.46
CA ARG A 728 28.87 5.59 -8.09
C ARG A 728 28.12 6.57 -7.20
N LEU A 729 27.99 6.28 -5.89
CA LEU A 729 27.40 7.20 -4.92
C LEU A 729 28.16 8.53 -4.85
N LEU A 730 29.49 8.46 -4.84
CA LEU A 730 30.34 9.63 -4.84
C LEU A 730 30.22 10.44 -6.14
N ALA A 731 30.08 9.77 -7.29
CA ALA A 731 29.83 10.45 -8.56
C ALA A 731 28.47 11.17 -8.54
N GLY A 732 27.43 10.53 -7.98
CA GLY A 732 26.14 11.17 -7.75
C GLY A 732 26.24 12.38 -6.84
N ALA A 733 26.96 12.29 -5.73
CA ALA A 733 27.18 13.41 -4.81
C ALA A 733 27.88 14.60 -5.47
N TYR A 734 28.88 14.35 -6.34
CA TYR A 734 29.53 15.43 -7.11
C TYR A 734 28.58 16.02 -8.17
N HIS A 735 27.78 15.20 -8.83
CA HIS A 735 26.85 15.64 -9.85
C HIS A 735 25.72 16.48 -9.25
N TRP A 736 25.00 15.94 -8.26
CA TRP A 736 23.82 16.60 -7.68
C TRP A 736 24.16 17.67 -6.65
N GLY A 737 25.25 17.46 -5.88
CA GLY A 737 25.64 18.40 -4.81
C GLY A 737 26.42 19.62 -5.31
N TRP A 738 27.25 19.45 -6.34
CA TRP A 738 28.17 20.51 -6.80
C TRP A 738 28.19 20.76 -8.31
N GLY A 739 27.44 20.00 -9.12
CA GLY A 739 27.45 20.13 -10.56
C GLY A 739 28.80 19.80 -11.23
N ASP A 740 29.73 19.13 -10.51
CA ASP A 740 31.07 18.79 -11.00
C ASP A 740 31.04 17.57 -11.90
N ILE A 741 30.53 17.77 -13.14
CA ILE A 741 30.35 16.72 -14.14
C ILE A 741 31.67 16.02 -14.51
N PRO A 742 32.81 16.74 -14.76
CA PRO A 742 34.07 16.07 -15.11
C PRO A 742 34.53 15.08 -14.02
N ARG A 743 34.37 15.44 -12.76
CA ARG A 743 34.78 14.60 -11.65
C ARG A 743 33.81 13.42 -11.45
N ALA A 744 32.53 13.65 -11.57
CA ALA A 744 31.51 12.60 -11.53
C ALA A 744 31.78 11.55 -12.63
N ARG A 745 32.10 12.01 -13.83
CA ARG A 745 32.45 11.17 -14.98
C ARG A 745 33.69 10.32 -14.72
N ALA A 746 34.77 10.92 -14.22
CA ALA A 746 36.01 10.18 -13.90
C ALA A 746 35.78 9.08 -12.82
N LEU A 747 34.95 9.35 -11.82
CA LEU A 747 34.58 8.37 -10.79
C LEU A 747 33.73 7.23 -11.36
N MET A 748 32.77 7.55 -12.22
CA MET A 748 31.92 6.57 -12.89
C MET A 748 32.73 5.66 -13.80
N ASP A 749 33.63 6.21 -14.59
CA ASP A 749 34.56 5.42 -15.42
C ASP A 749 35.37 4.42 -14.60
N ARG A 750 35.81 4.84 -13.42
CA ARG A 750 36.53 3.95 -12.52
C ARG A 750 35.63 2.86 -11.94
N ALA A 751 34.39 3.20 -11.56
CA ALA A 751 33.40 2.25 -11.07
C ALA A 751 33.07 1.19 -12.11
N MET A 752 32.92 1.61 -13.37
CA MET A 752 32.61 0.72 -14.48
C MET A 752 33.70 -0.32 -14.76
N ARG A 753 34.96 0.09 -14.74
CA ARG A 753 36.08 -0.86 -14.92
C ARG A 753 36.03 -2.01 -13.90
N LEU A 754 35.71 -1.70 -12.65
CA LEU A 754 35.60 -2.70 -11.59
C LEU A 754 34.45 -3.69 -11.81
N ILE A 755 33.35 -3.24 -12.41
CA ILE A 755 32.20 -4.11 -12.72
C ILE A 755 32.47 -4.98 -13.93
N GLU A 756 33.11 -4.43 -15.00
CA GLU A 756 33.42 -5.14 -16.23
C GLU A 756 34.46 -6.25 -16.00
N ASP A 757 35.41 -6.04 -15.08
CA ASP A 757 36.45 -7.00 -14.73
C ASP A 757 35.96 -8.09 -13.73
N ALA A 758 34.71 -7.96 -13.22
CA ALA A 758 34.18 -8.91 -12.21
C ALA A 758 33.88 -10.28 -12.82
N PRO A 759 34.28 -11.39 -12.17
CA PRO A 759 34.12 -12.75 -12.70
C PRO A 759 32.67 -13.25 -12.76
N SER A 760 31.75 -12.59 -12.06
CA SER A 760 30.31 -12.90 -12.09
C SER A 760 29.52 -11.61 -11.78
N PRO A 761 29.04 -10.90 -12.81
CA PRO A 761 28.34 -9.63 -12.59
C PRO A 761 26.96 -9.86 -11.95
N ASN A 762 26.72 -9.20 -10.83
CA ASN A 762 25.36 -9.05 -10.29
C ASN A 762 24.53 -8.13 -11.18
N LEU A 763 23.24 -8.44 -11.36
CA LEU A 763 22.33 -7.68 -12.21
C LEU A 763 22.14 -6.24 -11.71
N GLU A 764 21.88 -6.05 -10.42
CA GLU A 764 21.56 -4.75 -9.81
C GLU A 764 22.68 -3.70 -10.00
N PRO A 765 23.96 -3.96 -9.69
CA PRO A 765 25.03 -3.01 -9.96
C PRO A 765 25.19 -2.64 -11.44
N LEU A 766 24.92 -3.58 -12.36
CA LEU A 766 24.98 -3.33 -13.80
C LEU A 766 23.83 -2.42 -14.26
N LEU A 767 22.61 -2.65 -13.77
CA LEU A 767 21.46 -1.82 -14.06
C LEU A 767 21.65 -0.39 -13.57
N ASP A 768 22.13 -0.25 -12.33
CA ASP A 768 22.41 1.05 -11.74
C ASP A 768 23.56 1.79 -12.45
N ALA A 769 24.59 1.07 -12.87
CA ALA A 769 25.67 1.63 -13.67
C ALA A 769 25.18 2.06 -15.06
N ALA A 770 24.34 1.27 -15.73
CA ALA A 770 23.71 1.64 -17.01
C ALA A 770 22.88 2.92 -16.86
N ARG A 771 22.08 3.03 -15.80
CA ARG A 771 21.33 4.24 -15.46
C ARG A 771 22.22 5.46 -15.34
N CYS A 772 23.25 5.36 -14.49
CA CYS A 772 24.15 6.48 -14.23
C CYS A 772 24.92 6.94 -15.48
N LEU A 773 25.40 5.99 -16.32
CA LEU A 773 26.06 6.31 -17.58
C LEU A 773 25.13 7.00 -18.57
N ALA A 774 23.89 6.48 -18.69
CA ALA A 774 22.87 7.06 -19.55
C ALA A 774 22.47 8.47 -19.09
N TYR A 775 22.27 8.64 -17.79
CA TYR A 775 21.89 9.94 -17.21
C TYR A 775 22.96 11.01 -17.43
N LEU A 776 24.22 10.66 -17.23
CA LEU A 776 25.34 11.58 -17.45
C LEU A 776 25.72 11.73 -18.94
N GLU A 777 25.10 10.94 -19.83
CA GLU A 777 25.39 10.85 -21.28
C GLU A 777 26.90 10.71 -21.57
N MET A 778 27.60 9.95 -20.73
CA MET A 778 29.06 9.93 -20.69
C MET A 778 29.68 9.16 -21.85
N ASP A 779 29.15 7.96 -22.12
CA ASP A 779 29.63 7.06 -23.17
C ASP A 779 28.45 6.22 -23.64
N MET A 780 27.75 6.74 -24.66
CA MET A 780 26.52 6.10 -25.15
C MET A 780 26.79 4.78 -25.87
N ASP A 781 27.96 4.60 -26.49
CA ASP A 781 28.34 3.33 -27.10
C ASP A 781 28.60 2.25 -26.05
N ARG A 782 29.21 2.60 -24.93
CA ARG A 782 29.40 1.70 -23.79
C ARG A 782 28.09 1.37 -23.11
N THR A 783 27.26 2.38 -22.92
CA THR A 783 25.90 2.20 -22.39
C THR A 783 25.07 1.27 -23.27
N ALA A 784 25.16 1.44 -24.60
CA ALA A 784 24.48 0.58 -25.58
C ALA A 784 24.93 -0.87 -25.49
N ARG A 785 26.25 -1.11 -25.43
CA ARG A 785 26.77 -2.48 -25.27
C ARG A 785 26.33 -3.12 -23.95
N LEU A 786 26.28 -2.36 -22.88
CA LEU A 786 25.83 -2.82 -21.56
C LEU A 786 24.35 -3.19 -21.58
N ILE A 787 23.50 -2.30 -22.12
CA ILE A 787 22.05 -2.51 -22.26
C ILE A 787 21.77 -3.73 -23.16
N ASP A 788 22.40 -3.81 -24.33
CA ASP A 788 22.25 -4.92 -25.28
C ASP A 788 22.66 -6.26 -24.62
N GLY A 789 23.75 -6.27 -23.84
CA GLY A 789 24.20 -7.43 -23.08
C GLY A 789 23.22 -7.86 -21.99
N LEU A 790 22.66 -6.92 -21.23
CA LEU A 790 21.70 -7.18 -20.18
C LEU A 790 20.38 -7.78 -20.72
N GLY A 791 19.88 -7.26 -21.84
CA GLY A 791 18.63 -7.75 -22.47
C GLY A 791 18.72 -9.20 -22.94
N THR A 792 19.92 -9.68 -23.29
CA THR A 792 20.14 -11.07 -23.72
C THR A 792 20.39 -12.04 -22.55
N LEU A 793 20.85 -11.53 -21.41
CA LEU A 793 21.28 -12.36 -20.27
C LEU A 793 20.18 -12.54 -19.21
N HIS A 794 19.29 -11.58 -19.03
CA HIS A 794 18.33 -11.59 -17.93
C HIS A 794 16.94 -11.10 -18.36
N ALA A 795 15.95 -11.99 -18.41
CA ALA A 795 14.55 -11.63 -18.65
C ALA A 795 14.01 -10.62 -17.61
N LEU A 796 14.50 -10.69 -16.36
CA LEU A 796 14.15 -9.76 -15.28
C LEU A 796 14.66 -8.33 -15.53
N ALA A 797 15.69 -8.13 -16.34
CA ALA A 797 16.17 -6.80 -16.69
C ALA A 797 15.10 -5.99 -17.41
N ALA A 798 14.33 -6.63 -18.29
CA ALA A 798 13.26 -5.99 -19.04
C ALA A 798 12.13 -5.40 -18.18
N GLU A 799 11.95 -5.91 -16.96
CA GLU A 799 10.97 -5.43 -15.97
C GLU A 799 11.56 -4.37 -15.02
N SER A 800 12.80 -3.92 -15.27
CA SER A 800 13.42 -2.88 -14.46
C SER A 800 13.29 -1.51 -15.12
N PHE A 801 12.97 -0.50 -14.31
CA PHE A 801 12.96 0.91 -14.74
C PHE A 801 14.30 1.32 -15.36
N GLN A 802 15.42 1.02 -14.68
CA GLN A 802 16.76 1.41 -15.09
C GLN A 802 17.11 0.89 -16.48
N TYR A 803 16.71 -0.34 -16.80
CA TYR A 803 16.91 -0.94 -18.10
C TYR A 803 16.07 -0.23 -19.17
N GLN A 804 14.76 -0.10 -18.97
CA GLN A 804 13.87 0.53 -19.95
C GLN A 804 14.22 2.00 -20.21
N TRP A 805 14.61 2.73 -19.17
CA TRP A 805 15.09 4.09 -19.31
C TRP A 805 16.39 4.16 -20.12
N GLY A 806 17.37 3.29 -19.82
CA GLY A 806 18.62 3.18 -20.58
C GLY A 806 18.38 2.84 -22.05
N VAL A 807 17.48 1.88 -22.35
CA VAL A 807 17.05 1.56 -23.72
C VAL A 807 16.47 2.80 -24.39
N GLY A 808 15.59 3.54 -23.71
CA GLY A 808 14.97 4.74 -24.24
C GLY A 808 15.98 5.80 -24.68
N LEU A 809 17.00 6.06 -23.85
CA LEU A 809 18.05 7.02 -24.18
C LEU A 809 18.98 6.53 -25.29
N VAL A 810 19.41 5.27 -25.26
CA VAL A 810 20.26 4.68 -26.30
C VAL A 810 19.56 4.69 -27.65
N GLU A 811 18.29 4.32 -27.71
CA GLU A 811 17.53 4.29 -28.94
C GLU A 811 17.25 5.72 -29.48
N ALA A 812 17.03 6.72 -28.60
CA ALA A 812 16.97 8.13 -29.00
C ALA A 812 18.30 8.58 -29.60
N TRP A 813 19.41 8.23 -28.97
CA TRP A 813 20.74 8.54 -29.45
C TRP A 813 21.02 7.93 -30.83
N ARG A 814 20.57 6.70 -31.12
CA ARG A 814 20.66 6.00 -32.38
C ARG A 814 19.71 6.54 -33.46
N GLY A 815 18.71 7.36 -33.06
CA GLY A 815 17.68 7.87 -33.97
C GLY A 815 16.49 6.93 -34.15
N ASN A 816 16.37 5.86 -33.37
CA ASN A 816 15.26 4.91 -33.40
C ASN A 816 14.10 5.43 -32.47
N LEU A 817 13.46 6.54 -32.91
CA LEU A 817 12.53 7.31 -32.11
C LEU A 817 11.34 6.49 -31.57
N ASP A 818 10.81 5.54 -32.39
CA ASP A 818 9.66 4.72 -31.97
C ASP A 818 10.07 3.72 -30.88
N ALA A 819 11.24 3.09 -31.00
CA ALA A 819 11.77 2.21 -29.96
C ALA A 819 12.02 2.98 -28.64
N SER A 820 12.57 4.20 -28.75
CA SER A 820 12.76 5.10 -27.60
C SER A 820 11.43 5.44 -26.92
N ARG A 821 10.39 5.81 -27.67
CA ARG A 821 9.04 6.09 -27.14
C ARG A 821 8.47 4.91 -26.37
N ILE A 822 8.55 3.72 -26.95
CA ILE A 822 8.05 2.50 -26.30
C ILE A 822 8.79 2.25 -24.98
N ALA A 823 10.11 2.31 -25.00
CA ALA A 823 10.92 2.05 -23.82
C ALA A 823 10.70 3.09 -22.71
N LEU A 824 10.66 4.39 -23.02
CA LEU A 824 10.42 5.46 -22.04
C LEU A 824 9.00 5.38 -21.46
N ARG A 825 7.98 5.06 -22.28
CA ARG A 825 6.62 4.83 -21.77
C ARG A 825 6.57 3.61 -20.85
N ARG A 826 7.26 2.52 -21.22
CA ARG A 826 7.36 1.35 -20.35
C ARG A 826 8.09 1.68 -19.03
N ALA A 827 9.14 2.50 -19.08
CA ALA A 827 9.81 3.01 -17.89
C ALA A 827 8.86 3.82 -17.00
N ILE A 828 8.03 4.70 -17.59
CA ILE A 828 6.99 5.46 -16.86
C ILE A 828 5.97 4.52 -16.24
N GLU A 829 5.49 3.49 -16.94
CA GLU A 829 4.57 2.49 -16.40
C GLU A 829 5.16 1.78 -15.19
N ILE A 830 6.41 1.28 -15.31
CA ILE A 830 7.12 0.61 -14.21
C ILE A 830 7.31 1.57 -13.03
N ALA A 831 7.73 2.80 -13.28
CA ALA A 831 7.91 3.82 -12.26
C ALA A 831 6.57 4.22 -11.62
N SER A 832 5.50 4.33 -12.41
CA SER A 832 4.16 4.68 -11.93
C SER A 832 3.55 3.58 -11.06
N VAL A 833 3.77 2.30 -11.40
CA VAL A 833 3.37 1.16 -10.57
C VAL A 833 4.08 1.20 -9.22
N ARG A 834 5.32 1.69 -9.19
CA ARG A 834 6.11 1.88 -7.98
C ARG A 834 5.91 3.26 -7.34
N ALA A 835 5.10 4.15 -7.98
CA ALA A 835 4.92 5.59 -7.71
C ALA A 835 6.23 6.34 -7.41
N ASP A 836 7.29 5.95 -8.10
CA ASP A 836 8.56 6.66 -8.06
C ASP A 836 8.47 7.86 -9.01
N PHE A 837 8.23 9.05 -8.45
CA PHE A 837 7.97 10.24 -9.27
C PHE A 837 9.19 10.83 -9.92
N TRP A 838 10.36 10.71 -9.31
CA TRP A 838 11.55 11.22 -9.95
C TRP A 838 11.87 10.48 -11.26
N PRO A 839 11.86 9.14 -11.31
CA PRO A 839 11.97 8.40 -12.57
C PRO A 839 10.83 8.70 -13.56
N SER A 840 9.60 8.84 -13.07
CA SER A 840 8.46 9.20 -13.92
C SER A 840 8.61 10.60 -14.51
N PHE A 841 9.06 11.57 -13.72
CA PHE A 841 9.38 12.92 -14.15
C PHE A 841 10.48 12.92 -15.21
N GLU A 842 11.59 12.25 -14.94
CA GLU A 842 12.73 12.17 -15.85
C GLU A 842 12.37 11.57 -17.20
N CYS A 843 11.65 10.42 -17.20
CA CYS A 843 11.19 9.81 -18.44
C CYS A 843 10.18 10.69 -19.20
N THR A 844 9.29 11.38 -18.47
CA THR A 844 8.31 12.30 -19.10
C THR A 844 9.01 13.52 -19.70
N ALA A 845 9.99 14.09 -18.99
CA ALA A 845 10.81 15.19 -19.52
C ALA A 845 11.57 14.78 -20.77
N ARG A 846 12.16 13.59 -20.79
CA ARG A 846 12.85 13.03 -21.96
C ARG A 846 11.89 12.75 -23.13
N LEU A 847 10.67 12.29 -22.87
CA LEU A 847 9.65 12.17 -23.91
C LEU A 847 9.25 13.54 -24.50
N VAL A 848 9.06 14.57 -23.65
CA VAL A 848 8.78 15.94 -24.14
C VAL A 848 9.91 16.43 -25.05
N LEU A 849 11.17 16.26 -24.63
CA LEU A 849 12.34 16.61 -25.44
C LEU A 849 12.36 15.85 -26.76
N LEU A 850 12.17 14.53 -26.72
CA LEU A 850 12.16 13.67 -27.92
C LEU A 850 11.10 14.10 -28.93
N GLU A 851 9.89 14.44 -28.48
CA GLU A 851 8.82 14.91 -29.36
C GLU A 851 9.11 16.29 -29.94
N LEU A 852 9.70 17.19 -29.13
CA LEU A 852 10.11 18.52 -29.60
C LEU A 852 11.25 18.45 -30.63
N GLU A 853 12.29 17.66 -30.37
CA GLU A 853 13.43 17.44 -31.29
C GLU A 853 13.00 16.81 -32.62
N SER A 854 12.09 15.80 -32.51
CA SER A 854 11.53 15.16 -33.70
C SER A 854 10.51 16.01 -34.49
N GLY A 855 10.17 17.21 -33.99
CA GLY A 855 9.18 18.09 -34.61
C GLY A 855 7.72 17.68 -34.37
N GLN A 856 7.46 16.72 -33.49
CA GLN A 856 6.12 16.20 -33.18
C GLN A 856 5.44 17.00 -32.08
N VAL A 857 5.23 18.30 -32.27
CA VAL A 857 4.73 19.24 -31.25
C VAL A 857 3.41 18.77 -30.62
N GLU A 858 2.49 18.23 -31.40
CA GLU A 858 1.19 17.77 -30.89
C GLU A 858 1.31 16.49 -30.03
N ALA A 859 2.36 15.69 -30.23
CA ALA A 859 2.64 14.53 -29.39
C ALA A 859 3.22 14.93 -28.03
N ALA A 860 3.89 16.09 -27.92
CA ALA A 860 4.37 16.64 -26.64
C ALA A 860 3.22 17.19 -25.77
N ARG A 861 2.12 17.66 -26.38
CA ARG A 861 0.99 18.31 -25.68
C ARG A 861 0.45 17.52 -24.46
N PRO A 862 0.09 16.21 -24.59
CA PRO A 862 -0.44 15.43 -23.47
C PRO A 862 0.56 15.16 -22.34
N LEU A 863 1.85 15.41 -22.58
CA LEU A 863 2.93 15.17 -21.63
C LEU A 863 3.22 16.40 -20.73
N CYS A 864 2.86 17.62 -21.20
CA CYS A 864 3.20 18.88 -20.52
C CYS A 864 2.50 19.04 -19.15
N ALA A 865 1.21 18.70 -19.05
CA ALA A 865 0.47 18.81 -17.80
C ALA A 865 0.93 17.74 -16.77
N PRO A 866 1.07 16.45 -17.13
CA PRO A 866 1.68 15.44 -16.25
C PRO A 866 3.10 15.81 -15.78
N LEU A 867 3.93 16.39 -16.66
CA LEU A 867 5.28 16.82 -16.30
C LEU A 867 5.26 17.88 -15.21
N THR A 868 4.37 18.88 -15.31
CA THR A 868 4.20 19.93 -14.30
C THR A 868 3.69 19.32 -12.99
N GLU A 869 2.71 18.43 -13.06
CA GLU A 869 2.15 17.77 -11.89
C GLU A 869 3.20 16.93 -11.14
N LEU A 870 4.03 16.20 -11.88
CA LEU A 870 5.14 15.43 -11.30
C LEU A 870 6.19 16.34 -10.66
N ALA A 871 6.52 17.46 -11.32
CA ALA A 871 7.46 18.45 -10.78
C ALA A 871 6.95 19.11 -9.49
N ASP A 872 5.65 19.43 -9.44
CA ASP A 872 5.03 20.01 -8.24
C ASP A 872 5.03 19.03 -7.06
N ARG A 873 4.90 17.74 -7.35
CA ARG A 873 4.98 16.66 -6.34
C ARG A 873 6.39 16.43 -5.80
N LEU A 874 7.42 16.61 -6.63
CA LEU A 874 8.83 16.52 -6.20
C LEU A 874 9.27 17.70 -5.30
N GLY A 875 8.49 18.78 -5.26
CA GLY A 875 8.67 19.86 -4.28
C GLY A 875 9.76 20.87 -4.64
N GLU A 876 10.70 21.16 -3.71
CA GLU A 876 11.77 22.13 -3.90
C GLU A 876 12.98 21.47 -4.58
N GLY A 877 13.18 21.71 -5.88
CA GLY A 877 14.30 21.18 -6.66
C GLY A 877 14.39 21.87 -8.02
N SER A 878 15.25 21.33 -8.89
CA SER A 878 15.39 21.81 -10.28
C SER A 878 14.21 21.41 -11.16
N GLU A 879 13.41 20.41 -10.75
CA GLU A 879 12.37 19.76 -11.54
C GLU A 879 11.26 20.73 -11.93
N ARG A 880 10.81 21.57 -10.99
CA ARG A 880 9.77 22.58 -11.27
C ARG A 880 10.24 23.61 -12.30
N SER A 881 11.45 24.12 -12.15
CA SER A 881 12.05 25.07 -13.07
C SER A 881 12.35 24.43 -14.43
N TYR A 882 12.76 23.17 -14.44
CA TYR A 882 13.00 22.42 -15.66
C TYR A 882 11.71 22.10 -16.42
N ALA A 883 10.65 21.66 -15.74
CA ALA A 883 9.33 21.47 -16.32
C ALA A 883 8.78 22.78 -16.93
N ALA A 884 8.93 23.90 -16.22
CA ALA A 884 8.54 25.21 -16.72
C ALA A 884 9.31 25.59 -18.00
N ALA A 885 10.63 25.32 -18.04
CA ALA A 885 11.47 25.58 -19.20
C ALA A 885 11.04 24.70 -20.41
N LEU A 886 10.77 23.41 -20.23
CA LEU A 886 10.30 22.52 -21.30
C LEU A 886 8.92 22.94 -21.83
N ASN A 887 8.01 23.32 -20.93
CA ASN A 887 6.69 23.84 -21.32
C ASN A 887 6.80 25.17 -22.08
N ALA A 888 7.74 26.03 -21.71
CA ALA A 888 8.01 27.26 -22.45
C ALA A 888 8.58 26.97 -23.86
N VAL A 889 9.48 25.99 -24.01
CA VAL A 889 9.96 25.53 -25.33
C VAL A 889 8.82 24.96 -26.16
N PHE A 890 7.91 24.19 -25.55
CA PHE A 890 6.69 23.73 -26.23
C PHE A 890 5.82 24.91 -26.70
N GLY A 891 5.66 25.95 -25.87
CA GLY A 891 5.00 27.20 -26.26
C GLY A 891 5.67 27.91 -27.43
N ILE A 892 7.01 27.99 -27.45
CA ILE A 892 7.80 28.54 -28.58
C ILE A 892 7.52 27.72 -29.85
N ALA A 893 7.54 26.39 -29.76
CA ALA A 893 7.27 25.51 -30.88
C ALA A 893 5.87 25.73 -31.50
N ARG A 894 4.91 26.17 -30.71
CA ARG A 894 3.54 26.53 -31.14
C ARG A 894 3.40 27.97 -31.59
N GLY A 895 4.35 28.82 -31.30
CA GLY A 895 4.28 30.27 -31.54
C GLY A 895 3.44 31.03 -30.50
N ASP A 896 3.32 30.53 -29.29
CA ASP A 896 2.52 31.16 -28.23
C ASP A 896 3.18 32.49 -27.78
N SER A 897 2.37 33.54 -27.60
CA SER A 897 2.83 34.86 -27.15
C SER A 897 3.26 34.78 -25.67
N GLY A 898 4.46 35.26 -25.32
CA GLY A 898 4.99 35.21 -23.94
C GLY A 898 5.92 34.02 -23.68
N ALA A 899 5.87 32.93 -24.46
CA ALA A 899 6.66 31.72 -24.22
C ALA A 899 8.19 31.98 -24.13
N ASN A 900 8.69 33.03 -24.78
CA ASN A 900 10.09 33.43 -24.66
C ASN A 900 10.43 34.03 -23.29
N ASP A 901 9.52 34.83 -22.74
CA ASP A 901 9.67 35.45 -21.42
C ASP A 901 9.56 34.36 -20.35
N ASP A 902 8.61 33.42 -20.49
CA ASP A 902 8.46 32.26 -19.63
C ASP A 902 9.73 31.40 -19.60
N LEU A 903 10.35 31.20 -20.79
CA LEU A 903 11.63 30.47 -20.88
C LEU A 903 12.77 31.21 -20.18
N ASP A 904 12.87 32.54 -20.34
CA ASP A 904 13.92 33.32 -19.68
C ASP A 904 13.77 33.33 -18.15
N ASP A 905 12.52 33.38 -17.64
CA ASP A 905 12.24 33.27 -16.22
C ASP A 905 12.59 31.88 -15.66
N ALA A 906 12.24 30.81 -16.40
CA ALA A 906 12.56 29.45 -16.02
C ALA A 906 14.08 29.19 -16.03
N ILE A 907 14.81 29.70 -17.02
CA ILE A 907 16.27 29.63 -17.07
C ILE A 907 16.90 30.38 -15.90
N ALA A 908 16.42 31.59 -15.59
CA ALA A 908 16.92 32.34 -14.44
C ALA A 908 16.66 31.62 -13.11
N ALA A 909 15.59 30.84 -13.03
CA ALA A 909 15.31 29.99 -11.86
C ALA A 909 16.29 28.82 -11.78
N LEU A 910 16.58 28.12 -12.89
CA LEU A 910 17.57 27.03 -12.96
C LEU A 910 18.97 27.53 -12.60
N GLU A 911 19.38 28.70 -13.08
CA GLU A 911 20.67 29.30 -12.76
C GLU A 911 20.80 29.67 -11.27
N ARG A 912 19.71 30.10 -10.61
CA ARG A 912 19.71 30.44 -9.19
C ARG A 912 19.96 29.22 -8.28
N ILE A 913 19.59 28.05 -8.71
CA ILE A 913 19.76 26.78 -7.99
C ILE A 913 20.93 25.96 -8.51
N ASP A 914 21.80 26.56 -9.30
CA ASP A 914 23.02 26.00 -9.90
C ASP A 914 22.79 24.76 -10.81
N ALA A 915 21.59 24.61 -11.36
CA ALA A 915 21.22 23.53 -12.31
C ALA A 915 21.58 23.91 -13.76
N VAL A 916 22.77 24.48 -13.97
CA VAL A 916 23.20 25.09 -15.25
C VAL A 916 23.33 24.08 -16.40
N PHE A 917 23.57 22.80 -16.07
CA PHE A 917 23.67 21.74 -17.07
C PHE A 917 22.35 21.51 -17.83
N LEU A 918 21.18 21.69 -17.18
CA LEU A 918 19.86 21.61 -17.81
C LEU A 918 19.59 22.80 -18.76
N VAL A 919 20.22 23.94 -18.49
CA VAL A 919 20.05 25.15 -19.30
C VAL A 919 20.62 24.99 -20.71
N ALA A 920 21.76 24.28 -20.85
CA ALA A 920 22.38 24.07 -22.15
C ALA A 920 21.47 23.29 -23.11
N ASP A 921 20.80 22.24 -22.61
CA ASP A 921 19.90 21.40 -23.38
C ASP A 921 18.64 22.17 -23.80
N VAL A 922 17.96 22.81 -22.85
CA VAL A 922 16.76 23.61 -23.12
C VAL A 922 17.01 24.73 -24.13
N LEU A 923 18.14 25.44 -24.01
CA LEU A 923 18.51 26.49 -24.94
C LEU A 923 18.80 25.96 -26.34
N GLY A 924 19.40 24.75 -26.45
CA GLY A 924 19.66 24.09 -27.72
C GLY A 924 18.36 23.77 -28.46
N VAL A 925 17.37 23.18 -27.76
CA VAL A 925 16.06 22.87 -28.37
C VAL A 925 15.29 24.15 -28.72
N ALA A 926 15.30 25.15 -27.87
CA ALA A 926 14.67 26.45 -28.16
C ALA A 926 15.31 27.13 -29.40
N ALA A 927 16.64 27.10 -29.54
CA ALA A 927 17.35 27.65 -30.69
C ALA A 927 16.94 26.94 -32.00
N GLU A 928 16.74 25.62 -31.96
CA GLU A 928 16.28 24.86 -33.10
C GLU A 928 14.87 25.27 -33.55
N TRP A 929 13.95 25.49 -32.60
CA TRP A 929 12.61 25.96 -32.92
C TRP A 929 12.60 27.39 -33.48
N HIS A 930 13.46 28.31 -32.97
CA HIS A 930 13.64 29.63 -33.58
C HIS A 930 14.21 29.53 -34.98
N LEU A 931 15.16 28.60 -35.24
CA LEU A 931 15.71 28.35 -36.56
C LEU A 931 14.65 27.84 -37.55
N ARG A 932 13.76 26.94 -37.12
CA ARG A 932 12.61 26.44 -37.89
C ARG A 932 11.61 27.55 -38.19
N ALA A 933 11.41 28.48 -37.29
CA ALA A 933 10.55 29.65 -37.44
C ALA A 933 11.19 30.80 -38.23
N ASP A 934 12.40 30.65 -38.74
CA ASP A 934 13.20 31.66 -39.44
C ASP A 934 13.57 32.90 -38.61
N ASP A 935 13.48 32.77 -37.23
CA ASP A 935 13.95 33.81 -36.32
C ASP A 935 15.45 33.61 -36.04
N LEU A 936 16.26 34.02 -36.98
CA LEU A 936 17.71 33.73 -36.94
C LEU A 936 18.44 34.45 -35.80
N ASP A 937 17.95 35.62 -35.42
CA ASP A 937 18.57 36.41 -34.33
C ASP A 937 18.41 35.70 -32.98
N ARG A 938 17.18 35.28 -32.65
CA ARG A 938 16.96 34.51 -31.41
C ARG A 938 17.60 33.13 -31.46
N ALA A 939 17.55 32.46 -32.58
CA ALA A 939 18.23 31.18 -32.76
C ALA A 939 19.74 31.31 -32.47
N ALA A 940 20.42 32.33 -33.02
CA ALA A 940 21.85 32.59 -32.82
C ALA A 940 22.15 32.95 -31.35
N ALA A 941 21.32 33.77 -30.71
CA ALA A 941 21.50 34.17 -29.31
C ALA A 941 21.37 32.95 -28.36
N ARG A 942 20.34 32.12 -28.54
CA ARG A 942 20.11 30.91 -27.76
C ARG A 942 21.19 29.85 -27.98
N ALA A 943 21.52 29.53 -29.25
CA ALA A 943 22.58 28.57 -29.59
C ALA A 943 23.96 29.02 -29.10
N GLY A 944 24.27 30.33 -29.22
CA GLY A 944 25.51 30.89 -28.67
C GLY A 944 25.63 30.82 -27.16
N ARG A 945 24.51 31.00 -26.44
CA ARG A 945 24.47 30.83 -24.97
C ARG A 945 24.58 29.35 -24.60
N ALA A 946 23.85 28.47 -25.28
CA ALA A 946 23.93 27.01 -25.08
C ALA A 946 25.36 26.50 -25.24
N LEU A 947 26.07 26.95 -26.29
CA LEU A 947 27.46 26.55 -26.57
C LEU A 947 28.43 26.94 -25.44
N ARG A 948 28.31 28.16 -24.94
CA ARG A 948 29.19 28.60 -23.81
C ARG A 948 28.97 27.76 -22.59
N ILE A 949 27.68 27.56 -22.21
CA ILE A 949 27.35 26.76 -21.02
C ILE A 949 27.80 25.31 -21.23
N ALA A 950 27.51 24.69 -22.36
CA ALA A 950 27.87 23.29 -22.65
C ALA A 950 29.40 23.07 -22.60
N ILE A 951 30.19 24.03 -23.00
CA ILE A 951 31.66 23.96 -22.85
C ILE A 951 32.08 24.10 -21.38
N ASP A 952 31.48 25.03 -20.64
CA ASP A 952 31.83 25.30 -19.23
C ASP A 952 31.50 24.11 -18.32
N VAL A 953 30.41 23.38 -18.63
CA VAL A 953 29.97 22.19 -17.85
C VAL A 953 30.35 20.86 -18.50
N ASP A 954 31.24 20.85 -19.51
CA ASP A 954 31.71 19.62 -20.21
C ASP A 954 30.60 18.72 -20.77
N ARG A 955 29.67 19.34 -21.53
CA ARG A 955 28.58 18.66 -22.25
C ARG A 955 28.83 18.64 -23.77
N PRO A 956 29.57 17.63 -24.28
CA PRO A 956 30.02 17.60 -25.67
C PRO A 956 28.88 17.44 -26.69
N ALA A 957 27.80 16.71 -26.37
CA ALA A 957 26.66 16.53 -27.26
C ALA A 957 25.91 17.85 -27.50
N GLU A 958 25.63 18.60 -26.41
CA GLU A 958 24.97 19.90 -26.47
C GLU A 958 25.88 20.96 -27.15
N ALA A 959 27.18 20.89 -26.91
CA ALA A 959 28.16 21.73 -27.60
C ALA A 959 28.17 21.46 -29.11
N ALA A 960 28.10 20.19 -29.53
CA ALA A 960 27.99 19.79 -30.90
C ALA A 960 26.66 20.24 -31.54
N ARG A 961 25.53 20.09 -30.84
CA ARG A 961 24.20 20.61 -31.24
C ARG A 961 24.27 22.12 -31.49
N ALA A 962 24.76 22.86 -30.52
CA ALA A 962 24.86 24.32 -30.64
C ALA A 962 25.77 24.76 -31.78
N ASN A 963 26.89 24.08 -32.01
CA ASN A 963 27.74 24.33 -33.16
C ASN A 963 27.06 24.01 -34.51
N ALA A 964 26.29 22.91 -34.63
CA ALA A 964 25.54 22.56 -35.80
C ALA A 964 24.45 23.60 -36.10
N LEU A 965 23.72 24.06 -35.09
CA LEU A 965 22.72 25.12 -35.23
C LEU A 965 23.37 26.45 -35.68
N LEU A 966 24.46 26.85 -35.05
CA LEU A 966 25.21 28.03 -35.47
C LEU A 966 25.77 27.93 -36.91
N ALA A 967 26.14 26.74 -37.34
CA ALA A 967 26.54 26.46 -38.73
C ALA A 967 25.37 26.63 -39.70
N CYS A 968 24.18 26.11 -39.38
CA CYS A 968 22.97 26.32 -40.15
C CYS A 968 22.60 27.81 -40.25
N ILE A 969 22.68 28.56 -39.14
CA ILE A 969 22.39 29.99 -39.10
C ILE A 969 23.42 30.77 -39.93
N GLY A 970 24.73 30.47 -39.78
CA GLY A 970 25.79 31.09 -40.56
C GLY A 970 25.61 30.86 -42.09
N ALA A 971 25.26 29.64 -42.51
CA ALA A 971 24.95 29.34 -43.90
C ALA A 971 23.75 30.16 -44.44
N ARG A 972 22.69 30.35 -43.63
CA ARG A 972 21.50 31.15 -44.00
C ARG A 972 21.80 32.68 -44.04
N THR A 973 22.68 33.14 -43.14
CA THR A 973 23.05 34.58 -43.07
C THR A 973 24.18 34.97 -43.97
N GLY A 974 24.79 34.03 -44.72
CA GLY A 974 25.91 34.26 -45.64
C GLY A 974 27.30 34.27 -44.96
N ASP A 975 27.42 33.89 -43.66
CA ASP A 975 28.73 33.70 -42.99
C ASP A 975 29.24 32.25 -43.25
N ALA A 976 29.66 32.01 -44.50
CA ALA A 976 30.17 30.70 -44.87
C ALA A 976 31.42 30.26 -44.12
N ASP A 977 32.35 31.21 -43.85
CA ASP A 977 33.59 30.93 -43.07
C ASP A 977 33.29 30.58 -41.60
N GLY A 978 32.33 31.27 -41.01
CA GLY A 978 31.87 30.99 -39.64
C GLY A 978 31.21 29.62 -39.59
N ALA A 979 30.30 29.32 -40.53
CA ALA A 979 29.64 28.05 -40.64
C ALA A 979 30.59 26.87 -40.84
N ALA A 980 31.61 27.03 -41.69
CA ALA A 980 32.64 26.01 -41.92
C ALA A 980 33.48 25.72 -40.65
N ARG A 981 33.82 26.74 -39.92
CA ARG A 981 34.52 26.56 -38.60
C ARG A 981 33.67 25.83 -37.58
N ARG A 982 32.36 26.11 -37.53
CA ARG A 982 31.43 25.42 -36.65
C ARG A 982 31.24 23.94 -37.05
N LEU A 983 31.13 23.65 -38.35
CA LEU A 983 31.06 22.28 -38.81
C LEU A 983 32.34 21.49 -38.53
N ALA A 984 33.51 22.09 -38.62
CA ALA A 984 34.77 21.45 -38.22
C ALA A 984 34.79 21.07 -36.74
N ALA A 985 34.17 21.88 -35.87
CA ALA A 985 34.03 21.55 -34.44
C ALA A 985 33.04 20.39 -34.21
N VAL A 986 31.95 20.29 -34.96
CA VAL A 986 31.01 19.14 -34.93
C VAL A 986 31.70 17.87 -35.44
N GLU A 987 32.46 17.95 -36.56
CA GLU A 987 33.17 16.81 -37.13
C GLU A 987 34.22 16.22 -36.17
N ALA A 988 34.85 17.09 -35.35
CA ALA A 988 35.80 16.62 -34.33
C ALA A 988 35.15 15.73 -33.24
N ALA A 989 33.81 15.83 -33.07
CA ALA A 989 33.04 15.03 -32.11
C ALA A 989 32.24 13.89 -32.78
N ARG A 990 32.47 13.62 -34.06
CA ARG A 990 31.61 12.76 -34.91
C ARG A 990 31.37 11.34 -34.41
N GLU A 991 32.35 10.72 -33.76
CA GLU A 991 32.26 9.34 -33.27
C GLU A 991 31.24 9.17 -32.10
N SER A 992 30.81 10.28 -31.49
CA SER A 992 29.89 10.30 -30.32
C SER A 992 28.73 11.27 -30.50
N LEU A 993 28.20 11.47 -31.73
CA LEU A 993 27.10 12.38 -31.95
C LEU A 993 25.73 11.68 -31.86
N PRO A 994 24.71 12.29 -31.21
CA PRO A 994 23.32 11.87 -31.35
C PRO A 994 22.85 11.97 -32.83
N ALA A 995 21.99 11.05 -33.25
CA ALA A 995 21.49 11.00 -34.63
C ALA A 995 20.82 12.31 -35.08
N HIS A 996 20.11 13.02 -34.19
CA HIS A 996 19.50 14.32 -34.54
C HIS A 996 20.54 15.42 -34.77
N VAL A 997 21.68 15.41 -34.03
CA VAL A 997 22.78 16.38 -34.24
C VAL A 997 23.47 16.10 -35.59
N GLU A 998 23.63 14.82 -35.98
CA GLU A 998 24.12 14.44 -37.27
C GLU A 998 23.19 14.95 -38.41
N GLY A 999 21.86 14.91 -38.20
CA GLY A 999 20.88 15.51 -39.08
C GLY A 999 21.06 17.02 -39.25
N LEU A 1000 21.30 17.76 -38.19
CA LEU A 1000 21.60 19.21 -38.22
C LEU A 1000 22.92 19.50 -38.95
N ARG A 1001 23.95 18.67 -38.70
CA ARG A 1001 25.23 18.77 -39.43
C ARG A 1001 25.05 18.64 -40.93
N GLN A 1002 24.31 17.61 -41.35
CA GLN A 1002 24.02 17.38 -42.79
C GLN A 1002 23.22 18.52 -43.41
N GLU A 1003 22.25 19.08 -42.67
CA GLU A 1003 21.50 20.24 -43.16
C GLU A 1003 22.40 21.49 -43.33
N ALA A 1004 23.33 21.73 -42.39
CA ALA A 1004 24.28 22.82 -42.51
C ALA A 1004 25.20 22.67 -43.71
N GLU A 1005 25.70 21.45 -44.00
CA GLU A 1005 26.47 21.14 -45.18
C GLU A 1005 25.67 21.37 -46.48
N ARG A 1006 24.40 20.93 -46.50
CA ARG A 1006 23.49 21.15 -47.62
C ARG A 1006 23.29 22.65 -47.91
N LEU A 1007 23.04 23.44 -46.84
CA LEU A 1007 22.86 24.89 -46.98
C LEU A 1007 24.11 25.59 -47.49
N LEU A 1008 25.30 25.16 -47.10
CA LEU A 1008 26.56 25.71 -47.60
C LEU A 1008 26.86 25.29 -49.03
N SER A 1009 26.35 24.18 -49.52
CA SER A 1009 26.53 23.68 -50.87
C SER A 1009 25.57 24.33 -51.90
N LEU A 1010 24.53 25.01 -51.44
CA LEU A 1010 23.62 25.78 -52.29
C LEU A 1010 24.34 27.09 -52.60
N GLU A 1011 24.75 27.31 -53.92
CA GLU A 1011 25.29 28.62 -54.36
C GLU A 1011 24.31 29.73 -54.01
N PRO A 1012 24.78 30.89 -53.52
CA PRO A 1012 23.92 32.03 -53.33
C PRO A 1012 23.37 32.48 -54.68
N GLY A 1013 22.07 32.18 -54.97
CA GLY A 1013 21.36 32.62 -56.16
C GLY A 1013 21.15 34.14 -56.22
#